data_a17ec1131fdebaeef9237bad60a22463
#
_entry.id   a17ec1131fdebaeef9237bad60a22463
#
_cell.length_a   1.000
_cell.length_b   1.000
_cell.length_c   1.000
_cell.angle_alpha   90.00
_cell.angle_beta   90.00
_cell.angle_gamma   90.00
#
_symmetry.space_group_name_H-M   'P 1'
#
loop_
_entity.id
_entity.type
_entity.pdbx_description
1 polymer ?
#
loop_
_entity_poly.entity_id
_entity_poly.type
_entity_poly.pdbx_seq_one_letter_code
_entity_poly.pdbx_strand_id
1 'polypeptide(L)'
;FIDGVDGVAASAAIIGGTALATIAVFLPGTDAARPASMALIGSAVVVAASALGFLPMNLPPARLFMGDGGSTVLGLALAAVSIKGVADGVWQAAVPLAIFMPLWADATYTLVRRLLRGHNPLRPHREHLYQRLTLAGLGHRGVLFWIVGWMLLSIAVAGLVRSLAVPLATAAVTAYAAFYVVLTEWTLRRQPNLLMNPRAFLALLYDVAAAAGAWALLFWARFNFNIDGAEFTAGDVARSLAFVVPVHALVFVGLGLYEGLWRFASMADLRRIVLGAFVAAASTAVLFVIVRPDSFIWPRSVLLLQPALLILLMGGARFAYRSWKEHRLYGLAAAQGEPVLVLGAGAAGARLVSELSRSDTWQVVALLDDDMTKVGARVHDTPVVGRLAQAEDVARRFGARHAIIAMPNTTHEARRRAVEIAASAGLSVLTVPSYDELLSEESPLAKLRAIELEDLLGRDPVVLDNPGLASWISGRTVLVTGAGGSIGTELCNQVARFHPGRLVMVDISEFASHVVGEHIATKLPRERIEVYVGNARNRERMLEIFERERPHIVFHAAAYKHVPLTETVNAWEAVRNNVLGTLVAAECARAVAAEKFVLISTDKAVRPSSIMGASKRLAELAIMSLPETPTKFVGVRFGNVLGSNGSVIPKFREQIASGGPVTVTHPEMTRYFMSIPEAAQLVLQAGLMGHPQSLFVLDMGRPVLIVELARELIRLARGSTNAIPIVYTGLRPGEKMHEELTGDGEQFLPTAHAKVRRVVASLEAAIDIDELLRWLDQPSPYDVRAELKRWVIDFSPPVPPAALSTILPPQPA
;
A
#
# COMPACT_ATOMS: atom_id res chain seq x y z
N PHE A 1 -33.25 -32.04 -9.84
CA PHE A 1 -32.37 -31.04 -10.45
C PHE A 1 -31.81 -29.97 -9.46
N ILE A 2 -32.28 -29.93 -8.19
CA ILE A 2 -31.94 -28.86 -7.24
C ILE A 2 -31.29 -29.41 -5.97
N ASP A 3 -30.96 -30.69 -5.94
CA ASP A 3 -30.39 -31.35 -4.75
C ASP A 3 -28.90 -31.07 -4.48
N GLY A 4 -28.30 -30.20 -5.25
CA GLY A 4 -26.89 -29.85 -5.10
C GLY A 4 -26.57 -28.75 -4.07
N VAL A 5 -27.56 -28.17 -3.38
CA VAL A 5 -27.41 -27.14 -2.35
C VAL A 5 -28.36 -27.34 -1.19
N ASP A 6 -27.78 -27.39 0.02
CA ASP A 6 -28.51 -27.64 1.26
C ASP A 6 -29.70 -26.68 1.44
N GLY A 7 -30.85 -27.24 1.78
CA GLY A 7 -32.08 -26.50 2.10
C GLY A 7 -32.89 -26.00 0.91
N VAL A 8 -32.35 -25.98 -0.31
CA VAL A 8 -33.02 -25.35 -1.47
C VAL A 8 -34.26 -26.10 -1.88
N ALA A 9 -34.17 -27.42 -2.05
CA ALA A 9 -35.32 -28.27 -2.48
C ALA A 9 -36.47 -28.25 -1.45
N ALA A 10 -36.15 -28.38 -0.17
CA ALA A 10 -37.13 -28.30 0.91
C ALA A 10 -37.78 -26.92 0.99
N SER A 11 -37.01 -25.85 0.96
CA SER A 11 -37.54 -24.46 0.98
C SER A 11 -38.42 -24.17 -0.24
N ALA A 12 -38.03 -24.65 -1.42
CA ALA A 12 -38.83 -24.50 -2.63
C ALA A 12 -40.16 -25.22 -2.53
N ALA A 13 -40.20 -26.43 -1.95
CA ALA A 13 -41.43 -27.18 -1.74
C ALA A 13 -42.36 -26.50 -0.72
N ILE A 14 -41.79 -25.95 0.36
CA ILE A 14 -42.56 -25.21 1.37
C ILE A 14 -43.18 -23.97 0.74
N ILE A 15 -42.36 -23.12 0.11
CA ILE A 15 -42.79 -21.83 -0.44
C ILE A 15 -43.82 -22.07 -1.57
N GLY A 16 -43.48 -22.97 -2.50
CA GLY A 16 -44.32 -23.26 -3.65
C GLY A 16 -45.66 -23.93 -3.26
N GLY A 17 -45.63 -24.92 -2.40
CA GLY A 17 -46.82 -25.61 -1.92
C GLY A 17 -47.75 -24.69 -1.11
N THR A 18 -47.18 -23.88 -0.21
CA THR A 18 -47.95 -22.87 0.54
C THR A 18 -48.55 -21.80 -0.36
N ALA A 19 -47.78 -21.32 -1.38
CA ALA A 19 -48.26 -20.33 -2.33
C ALA A 19 -49.45 -20.88 -3.16
N LEU A 20 -49.34 -22.11 -3.68
CA LEU A 20 -50.41 -22.72 -4.43
C LEU A 20 -51.67 -22.90 -3.56
N ALA A 21 -51.53 -23.40 -2.33
CA ALA A 21 -52.64 -23.52 -1.40
C ALA A 21 -53.29 -22.17 -1.09
N THR A 22 -52.51 -21.15 -0.82
CA THR A 22 -52.99 -19.79 -0.51
C THR A 22 -53.74 -19.17 -1.70
N ILE A 23 -53.21 -19.31 -2.90
CA ILE A 23 -53.87 -18.83 -4.13
C ILE A 23 -55.19 -19.54 -4.36
N ALA A 24 -55.31 -20.83 -4.06
CA ALA A 24 -56.53 -21.58 -4.19
C ALA A 24 -57.62 -21.17 -3.17
N VAL A 25 -57.21 -20.72 -1.96
CA VAL A 25 -58.15 -20.37 -0.87
C VAL A 25 -58.59 -18.90 -0.92
N PHE A 26 -57.66 -17.99 -1.06
CA PHE A 26 -57.91 -16.55 -0.74
C PHE A 26 -58.14 -15.64 -1.94
N LEU A 27 -57.97 -16.14 -3.17
CA LEU A 27 -58.14 -15.25 -4.30
C LEU A 27 -59.50 -15.39 -4.97
N PRO A 28 -60.23 -14.27 -5.29
CA PRO A 28 -61.55 -14.29 -5.92
C PRO A 28 -61.56 -15.05 -7.24
N GLY A 29 -62.58 -15.87 -7.50
CA GLY A 29 -62.73 -16.66 -8.73
C GLY A 29 -62.32 -18.13 -8.61
N THR A 30 -61.80 -18.58 -7.46
CA THR A 30 -61.61 -19.99 -7.15
C THR A 30 -62.79 -20.48 -6.31
N ASP A 31 -63.50 -21.45 -6.81
CA ASP A 31 -64.62 -22.09 -6.07
C ASP A 31 -63.99 -23.08 -5.08
N ALA A 32 -63.45 -22.53 -3.97
CA ALA A 32 -62.79 -23.35 -2.92
C ALA A 32 -63.72 -24.40 -2.30
N ALA A 33 -65.02 -24.25 -2.48
CA ALA A 33 -66.04 -25.14 -2.04
C ALA A 33 -66.16 -26.40 -2.90
N ARG A 34 -65.55 -26.50 -4.07
CA ARG A 34 -65.57 -27.68 -4.89
C ARG A 34 -64.65 -28.77 -4.30
N PRO A 35 -65.12 -30.05 -4.25
CA PRO A 35 -64.31 -31.14 -3.72
C PRO A 35 -62.93 -31.30 -4.34
N ALA A 36 -62.78 -30.94 -5.61
CA ALA A 36 -61.54 -31.00 -6.34
C ALA A 36 -60.53 -29.92 -5.83
N SER A 37 -61.02 -28.72 -5.53
CA SER A 37 -60.17 -27.63 -4.99
C SER A 37 -59.64 -27.98 -3.59
N MET A 38 -60.47 -28.58 -2.73
CA MET A 38 -60.06 -29.02 -1.39
C MET A 38 -59.00 -30.12 -1.43
N ALA A 39 -59.11 -31.07 -2.36
CA ALA A 39 -58.12 -32.13 -2.54
C ALA A 39 -56.75 -31.53 -3.01
N LEU A 40 -56.76 -30.55 -3.91
CA LEU A 40 -55.54 -29.85 -4.36
C LEU A 40 -54.89 -29.04 -3.24
N ILE A 41 -55.68 -28.30 -2.45
CA ILE A 41 -55.21 -27.55 -1.29
C ILE A 41 -54.59 -28.54 -0.29
N GLY A 42 -55.29 -29.62 0.04
CA GLY A 42 -54.78 -30.64 0.92
C GLY A 42 -53.47 -31.25 0.46
N SER A 43 -53.37 -31.59 -0.83
CA SER A 43 -52.15 -32.12 -1.43
C SER A 43 -50.99 -31.15 -1.36
N ALA A 44 -51.22 -29.87 -1.70
CA ALA A 44 -50.19 -28.82 -1.64
C ALA A 44 -49.68 -28.56 -0.20
N VAL A 45 -50.61 -28.58 0.77
CA VAL A 45 -50.28 -28.42 2.20
C VAL A 45 -49.49 -29.62 2.72
N VAL A 46 -49.87 -30.85 2.37
CA VAL A 46 -49.16 -32.07 2.76
C VAL A 46 -47.70 -32.04 2.24
N VAL A 47 -47.50 -31.66 0.97
CA VAL A 47 -46.16 -31.57 0.40
C VAL A 47 -45.32 -30.48 1.14
N ALA A 48 -45.91 -29.32 1.40
CA ALA A 48 -45.25 -28.24 2.12
C ALA A 48 -44.90 -28.62 3.57
N ALA A 49 -45.84 -29.26 4.29
CA ALA A 49 -45.65 -29.71 5.67
C ALA A 49 -44.59 -30.81 5.78
N SER A 50 -44.58 -31.78 4.84
CA SER A 50 -43.54 -32.82 4.78
C SER A 50 -42.14 -32.23 4.58
N ALA A 51 -42.02 -31.26 3.67
CA ALA A 51 -40.75 -30.54 3.44
C ALA A 51 -40.35 -29.69 4.64
N LEU A 52 -41.31 -29.09 5.35
CA LEU A 52 -41.05 -28.29 6.57
C LEU A 52 -40.51 -29.18 7.71
N GLY A 53 -41.01 -30.38 7.89
CA GLY A 53 -40.50 -31.34 8.87
C GLY A 53 -39.08 -31.79 8.58
N PHE A 54 -38.68 -31.84 7.32
CA PHE A 54 -37.33 -32.18 6.87
C PHE A 54 -36.33 -31.01 6.94
N LEU A 55 -36.77 -29.78 6.71
CA LEU A 55 -35.94 -28.60 6.57
C LEU A 55 -34.92 -28.39 7.71
N PRO A 56 -35.25 -28.57 9.01
CA PRO A 56 -34.28 -28.36 10.10
C PRO A 56 -33.03 -29.22 10.01
N MET A 57 -33.14 -30.43 9.43
CA MET A 57 -32.03 -31.35 9.23
C MET A 57 -31.24 -31.05 7.93
N ASN A 58 -31.85 -30.32 7.00
CA ASN A 58 -31.30 -30.01 5.68
C ASN A 58 -30.82 -28.58 5.54
N LEU A 59 -30.98 -27.68 6.55
CA LEU A 59 -30.41 -26.32 6.54
C LEU A 59 -28.88 -26.35 6.56
N PRO A 60 -28.22 -25.45 5.85
CA PRO A 60 -26.75 -25.39 5.81
C PRO A 60 -26.09 -25.08 7.19
N PRO A 61 -25.14 -25.91 7.65
CA PRO A 61 -24.62 -27.12 7.04
C PRO A 61 -25.58 -28.30 7.28
N ALA A 62 -25.98 -28.98 6.18
CA ALA A 62 -26.98 -30.05 6.27
C ALA A 62 -26.46 -31.26 7.07
N ARG A 63 -27.32 -31.79 7.96
CA ARG A 63 -27.08 -33.03 8.70
C ARG A 63 -27.67 -34.23 8.00
N LEU A 64 -28.70 -34.01 7.16
CA LEU A 64 -29.35 -35.01 6.36
C LEU A 64 -29.59 -34.47 4.97
N PHE A 65 -29.20 -35.24 3.96
CA PHE A 65 -29.41 -34.90 2.54
C PHE A 65 -30.70 -35.58 2.03
N MET A 66 -31.42 -34.83 1.18
CA MET A 66 -32.67 -35.33 0.61
C MET A 66 -32.41 -36.41 -0.44
N GLY A 67 -31.35 -36.29 -1.17
CA GLY A 67 -30.96 -37.15 -2.27
C GLY A 67 -31.89 -37.02 -3.46
N ASP A 68 -31.46 -37.58 -4.61
CA ASP A 68 -32.18 -37.52 -5.89
C ASP A 68 -33.58 -38.11 -5.77
N GLY A 69 -33.77 -39.17 -4.94
CA GLY A 69 -35.08 -39.79 -4.74
C GLY A 69 -36.09 -38.85 -4.08
N GLY A 70 -35.67 -38.15 -3.01
CA GLY A 70 -36.54 -37.20 -2.28
C GLY A 70 -36.87 -35.96 -3.08
N SER A 71 -35.86 -35.34 -3.72
CA SER A 71 -36.05 -34.14 -4.52
C SER A 71 -36.89 -34.39 -5.78
N THR A 72 -36.79 -35.59 -6.39
CA THR A 72 -37.58 -35.98 -7.54
C THR A 72 -39.06 -36.21 -7.13
N VAL A 73 -39.28 -36.85 -6.01
CA VAL A 73 -40.68 -37.08 -5.50
C VAL A 73 -41.38 -35.76 -5.18
N LEU A 74 -40.65 -34.83 -4.49
CA LEU A 74 -41.20 -33.50 -4.20
C LEU A 74 -41.52 -32.73 -5.48
N GLY A 75 -40.58 -32.74 -6.44
CA GLY A 75 -40.74 -32.08 -7.73
C GLY A 75 -41.92 -32.62 -8.52
N LEU A 76 -42.08 -33.96 -8.57
CA LEU A 76 -43.21 -34.62 -9.24
C LEU A 76 -44.53 -34.27 -8.56
N ALA A 77 -44.61 -34.34 -7.23
CA ALA A 77 -45.81 -34.00 -6.47
C ALA A 77 -46.26 -32.55 -6.73
N LEU A 78 -45.34 -31.60 -6.67
CA LEU A 78 -45.65 -30.19 -6.96
C LEU A 78 -46.06 -29.96 -8.41
N ALA A 79 -45.43 -30.65 -9.36
CA ALA A 79 -45.84 -30.60 -10.77
C ALA A 79 -47.24 -31.19 -10.98
N ALA A 80 -47.55 -32.32 -10.36
CA ALA A 80 -48.86 -32.93 -10.43
C ALA A 80 -49.97 -32.03 -9.86
N VAL A 81 -49.73 -31.42 -8.68
CA VAL A 81 -50.65 -30.42 -8.09
C VAL A 81 -50.82 -29.21 -9.02
N SER A 82 -49.76 -28.73 -9.58
CA SER A 82 -49.77 -27.57 -10.50
C SER A 82 -50.59 -27.86 -11.77
N ILE A 83 -50.35 -29.01 -12.43
CA ILE A 83 -51.00 -29.42 -13.67
C ILE A 83 -52.47 -29.71 -13.40
N LYS A 84 -52.80 -30.43 -12.31
CA LYS A 84 -54.15 -30.75 -11.92
C LYS A 84 -54.95 -29.48 -11.65
N GLY A 85 -54.40 -28.51 -10.96
CA GLY A 85 -55.05 -27.25 -10.69
C GLY A 85 -55.30 -26.38 -11.94
N VAL A 86 -54.41 -26.49 -12.97
CA VAL A 86 -54.66 -25.90 -14.29
C VAL A 86 -55.78 -26.63 -15.01
N ALA A 87 -55.78 -27.97 -14.99
CA ALA A 87 -56.80 -28.79 -15.64
C ALA A 87 -58.20 -28.59 -15.01
N ASP A 88 -58.25 -28.42 -13.68
CA ASP A 88 -59.49 -28.16 -12.93
C ASP A 88 -59.95 -26.68 -12.99
N GLY A 89 -59.21 -25.82 -13.69
CA GLY A 89 -59.51 -24.39 -13.80
C GLY A 89 -59.35 -23.57 -12.53
N VAL A 90 -58.60 -24.07 -11.52
CA VAL A 90 -58.31 -23.37 -10.27
C VAL A 90 -57.39 -22.19 -10.50
N TRP A 91 -56.40 -22.34 -11.36
CA TRP A 91 -55.48 -21.28 -11.81
C TRP A 91 -55.07 -21.46 -13.26
N GLN A 92 -54.61 -20.34 -13.90
CA GLN A 92 -53.99 -20.41 -15.23
C GLN A 92 -52.54 -20.98 -15.13
N ALA A 93 -52.06 -21.58 -16.23
CA ALA A 93 -50.70 -22.16 -16.30
C ALA A 93 -49.56 -21.18 -15.95
N ALA A 94 -49.80 -19.88 -16.19
CA ALA A 94 -48.82 -18.83 -15.84
C ALA A 94 -48.58 -18.72 -14.33
N VAL A 95 -49.50 -19.09 -13.48
CA VAL A 95 -49.39 -18.98 -12.02
C VAL A 95 -48.32 -19.96 -11.46
N PRO A 96 -48.45 -21.29 -11.63
CA PRO A 96 -47.41 -22.21 -11.15
C PRO A 96 -46.08 -22.00 -11.89
N LEU A 97 -46.09 -21.62 -13.16
CA LEU A 97 -44.87 -21.26 -13.87
C LEU A 97 -44.17 -20.03 -13.25
N ALA A 98 -44.92 -19.03 -12.79
CA ALA A 98 -44.35 -17.89 -12.07
C ALA A 98 -43.77 -18.33 -10.72
N ILE A 99 -44.49 -19.08 -9.90
CA ILE A 99 -44.09 -19.53 -8.56
C ILE A 99 -42.75 -20.29 -8.60
N PHE A 100 -42.63 -21.25 -9.52
CA PHE A 100 -41.45 -22.09 -9.64
C PHE A 100 -40.41 -21.57 -10.65
N MET A 101 -40.55 -20.30 -11.07
CA MET A 101 -39.69 -19.69 -12.11
C MET A 101 -38.18 -19.87 -11.84
N PRO A 102 -37.61 -19.62 -10.67
CA PRO A 102 -36.17 -19.73 -10.46
C PRO A 102 -35.64 -21.13 -10.75
N LEU A 103 -36.46 -22.15 -10.54
CA LEU A 103 -36.06 -23.55 -10.68
C LEU A 103 -36.05 -23.98 -12.14
N TRP A 104 -37.16 -23.77 -12.88
CA TRP A 104 -37.22 -24.18 -14.27
C TRP A 104 -36.43 -23.25 -15.18
N ALA A 105 -36.30 -21.95 -14.87
CA ALA A 105 -35.51 -21.04 -15.64
C ALA A 105 -34.02 -21.38 -15.58
N ASP A 106 -33.47 -21.72 -14.41
CA ASP A 106 -32.09 -22.21 -14.28
C ASP A 106 -31.89 -23.52 -15.05
N ALA A 107 -32.78 -24.48 -14.90
CA ALA A 107 -32.68 -25.76 -15.58
C ALA A 107 -32.73 -25.60 -17.13
N THR A 108 -33.68 -24.81 -17.63
CA THR A 108 -33.82 -24.54 -19.07
C THR A 108 -32.63 -23.77 -19.63
N TYR A 109 -32.22 -22.72 -18.97
CA TYR A 109 -31.06 -21.93 -19.39
C TYR A 109 -29.78 -22.78 -19.44
N THR A 110 -29.54 -23.57 -18.41
CA THR A 110 -28.36 -24.44 -18.35
C THR A 110 -28.37 -25.48 -19.44
N LEU A 111 -29.52 -26.09 -19.68
CA LEU A 111 -29.71 -27.06 -20.76
C LEU A 111 -29.40 -26.42 -22.15
N VAL A 112 -30.03 -25.28 -22.45
CA VAL A 112 -29.84 -24.58 -23.73
C VAL A 112 -28.37 -24.19 -23.92
N ARG A 113 -27.77 -23.63 -22.87
CA ARG A 113 -26.37 -23.24 -22.87
C ARG A 113 -25.41 -24.40 -23.15
N ARG A 114 -25.68 -25.57 -22.58
CA ARG A 114 -24.88 -26.80 -22.82
C ARG A 114 -25.02 -27.31 -24.25
N LEU A 115 -26.25 -27.31 -24.75
CA LEU A 115 -26.52 -27.69 -26.13
C LEU A 115 -25.81 -26.77 -27.13
N LEU A 116 -25.89 -25.46 -26.92
CA LEU A 116 -25.19 -24.47 -27.77
C LEU A 116 -23.66 -24.59 -27.72
N ARG A 117 -23.12 -25.19 -26.67
CA ARG A 117 -21.65 -25.46 -26.53
C ARG A 117 -21.25 -26.85 -26.99
N GLY A 118 -22.18 -27.65 -27.52
CA GLY A 118 -21.90 -29.01 -27.97
C GLY A 118 -21.68 -30.03 -26.84
N HIS A 119 -22.02 -29.68 -25.61
CA HIS A 119 -21.89 -30.57 -24.46
C HIS A 119 -23.09 -31.54 -24.38
N ASN A 120 -22.83 -32.80 -24.04
CA ASN A 120 -23.92 -33.77 -23.83
C ASN A 120 -24.72 -33.37 -22.57
N PRO A 121 -26.03 -33.07 -22.72
CA PRO A 121 -26.89 -32.64 -21.61
C PRO A 121 -27.12 -33.71 -20.54
N LEU A 122 -26.98 -35.00 -20.88
CA LEU A 122 -27.25 -36.14 -19.97
C LEU A 122 -26.05 -36.52 -19.09
N ARG A 123 -24.87 -35.94 -19.35
CA ARG A 123 -23.70 -36.17 -18.47
C ARG A 123 -23.81 -35.33 -17.19
N PRO A 124 -23.47 -35.90 -16.03
CA PRO A 124 -23.43 -35.14 -14.75
C PRO A 124 -22.58 -33.88 -14.90
N HIS A 125 -23.06 -32.76 -14.39
CA HIS A 125 -22.39 -31.47 -14.47
C HIS A 125 -22.68 -30.55 -13.27
N ARG A 126 -21.86 -29.50 -13.11
CA ARG A 126 -22.05 -28.48 -12.06
C ARG A 126 -22.18 -27.06 -12.69
N GLU A 127 -22.95 -26.93 -13.77
CA GLU A 127 -23.08 -25.71 -14.57
C GLU A 127 -24.37 -24.92 -14.30
N HIS A 128 -25.26 -25.42 -13.44
CA HIS A 128 -26.47 -24.70 -13.03
C HIS A 128 -26.12 -23.36 -12.38
N LEU A 129 -26.96 -22.34 -12.56
CA LEU A 129 -26.73 -21.00 -12.01
C LEU A 129 -26.49 -21.05 -10.50
N TYR A 130 -27.28 -21.79 -9.75
CA TYR A 130 -27.13 -21.94 -8.30
C TYR A 130 -25.81 -22.65 -7.91
N GLN A 131 -25.34 -23.62 -8.70
CA GLN A 131 -24.05 -24.27 -8.46
C GLN A 131 -22.87 -23.30 -8.76
N ARG A 132 -23.00 -22.53 -9.83
CA ARG A 132 -22.02 -21.51 -10.18
C ARG A 132 -21.95 -20.41 -9.12
N LEU A 133 -23.08 -20.03 -8.53
CA LEU A 133 -23.14 -19.11 -7.40
C LEU A 133 -22.40 -19.67 -6.17
N THR A 134 -22.54 -20.97 -5.90
CA THR A 134 -21.82 -21.65 -4.82
C THR A 134 -20.32 -21.62 -5.08
N LEU A 135 -19.89 -21.93 -6.31
CA LEU A 135 -18.48 -21.90 -6.74
C LEU A 135 -17.89 -20.46 -6.74
N ALA A 136 -18.73 -19.46 -7.00
CA ALA A 136 -18.34 -18.04 -6.90
C ALA A 136 -18.15 -17.54 -5.47
N GLY A 137 -18.33 -18.41 -4.45
CA GLY A 137 -18.06 -18.11 -3.05
C GLY A 137 -19.27 -17.75 -2.18
N LEU A 138 -20.52 -17.80 -2.70
CA LEU A 138 -21.73 -17.57 -1.89
C LEU A 138 -21.92 -18.64 -0.81
N GLY A 139 -21.41 -19.85 -1.05
CA GLY A 139 -21.66 -21.00 -0.19
C GLY A 139 -23.13 -21.40 -0.18
N HIS A 140 -23.46 -22.53 0.47
CA HIS A 140 -24.81 -23.08 0.52
C HIS A 140 -25.84 -22.12 1.16
N ARG A 141 -25.49 -21.41 2.23
CA ARG A 141 -26.36 -20.41 2.90
C ARG A 141 -26.74 -19.26 1.99
N GLY A 142 -25.75 -18.67 1.30
CA GLY A 142 -25.99 -17.55 0.41
C GLY A 142 -26.86 -17.90 -0.78
N VAL A 143 -26.66 -19.07 -1.37
CA VAL A 143 -27.50 -19.59 -2.47
C VAL A 143 -28.91 -19.92 -2.00
N LEU A 144 -29.08 -20.48 -0.82
CA LEU A 144 -30.39 -20.72 -0.23
C LEU A 144 -31.18 -19.39 -0.10
N PHE A 145 -30.58 -18.34 0.49
CA PHE A 145 -31.21 -17.02 0.60
C PHE A 145 -31.53 -16.41 -0.77
N TRP A 146 -30.65 -16.57 -1.75
CA TRP A 146 -30.87 -16.09 -3.10
C TRP A 146 -32.10 -16.74 -3.74
N ILE A 147 -32.19 -18.04 -3.71
CA ILE A 147 -33.33 -18.77 -4.29
C ILE A 147 -34.62 -18.46 -3.55
N VAL A 148 -34.62 -18.48 -2.21
CA VAL A 148 -35.77 -18.12 -1.38
C VAL A 148 -36.25 -16.69 -1.69
N GLY A 149 -35.36 -15.73 -1.82
CA GLY A 149 -35.70 -14.34 -2.19
C GLY A 149 -36.41 -14.26 -3.55
N TRP A 150 -35.88 -14.95 -4.56
CA TRP A 150 -36.51 -15.02 -5.87
C TRP A 150 -37.87 -15.76 -5.84
N MET A 151 -38.02 -16.80 -5.05
CA MET A 151 -39.28 -17.49 -4.90
C MET A 151 -40.34 -16.62 -4.21
N LEU A 152 -39.96 -15.85 -3.18
CA LEU A 152 -40.88 -14.90 -2.56
C LEU A 152 -41.33 -13.81 -3.55
N LEU A 153 -40.43 -13.28 -4.36
CA LEU A 153 -40.81 -12.36 -5.44
C LEU A 153 -41.69 -13.04 -6.49
N SER A 154 -41.44 -14.31 -6.79
CA SER A 154 -42.24 -15.09 -7.71
C SER A 154 -43.71 -15.26 -7.25
N ILE A 155 -44.00 -15.29 -5.96
CA ILE A 155 -45.36 -15.28 -5.43
C ILE A 155 -46.10 -13.99 -5.78
N ALA A 156 -45.42 -12.84 -5.62
CA ALA A 156 -45.99 -11.55 -6.01
C ALA A 156 -46.26 -11.46 -7.52
N VAL A 157 -45.36 -11.98 -8.34
CA VAL A 157 -45.55 -12.09 -9.79
C VAL A 157 -46.70 -13.02 -10.14
N ALA A 158 -46.81 -14.15 -9.45
CA ALA A 158 -47.93 -15.09 -9.64
C ALA A 158 -49.29 -14.45 -9.34
N GLY A 159 -49.37 -13.67 -8.26
CA GLY A 159 -50.56 -12.88 -7.92
C GLY A 159 -50.94 -11.84 -9.02
N LEU A 160 -49.94 -11.25 -9.67
CA LEU A 160 -50.12 -10.29 -10.74
C LEU A 160 -50.56 -10.94 -12.07
N VAL A 161 -49.86 -12.00 -12.49
CA VAL A 161 -50.13 -12.64 -13.80
C VAL A 161 -51.48 -13.35 -13.83
N ARG A 162 -52.03 -13.72 -12.65
CA ARG A 162 -53.34 -14.36 -12.54
C ARG A 162 -54.45 -13.55 -13.16
N SER A 163 -54.42 -12.22 -13.07
CA SER A 163 -55.47 -11.31 -13.59
C SER A 163 -55.24 -10.91 -15.04
N LEU A 164 -54.15 -11.32 -15.66
CA LEU A 164 -53.81 -11.00 -17.05
C LEU A 164 -54.41 -12.04 -18.03
N ALA A 165 -54.69 -11.61 -19.27
CA ALA A 165 -54.97 -12.52 -20.35
C ALA A 165 -53.83 -13.52 -20.58
N VAL A 166 -54.11 -14.76 -20.93
CA VAL A 166 -53.14 -15.83 -21.05
C VAL A 166 -51.89 -15.45 -21.88
N PRO A 167 -52.00 -14.81 -23.05
CA PRO A 167 -50.84 -14.43 -23.83
C PRO A 167 -49.93 -13.41 -23.10
N LEU A 168 -50.53 -12.47 -22.42
CA LEU A 168 -49.81 -11.44 -21.68
C LEU A 168 -49.20 -12.00 -20.40
N ALA A 169 -49.88 -12.89 -19.70
CA ALA A 169 -49.41 -13.59 -18.54
C ALA A 169 -48.19 -14.45 -18.87
N THR A 170 -48.25 -15.19 -20.00
CA THR A 170 -47.13 -16.01 -20.48
C THR A 170 -45.91 -15.13 -20.86
N ALA A 171 -46.16 -14.05 -21.57
CA ALA A 171 -45.10 -13.09 -21.93
C ALA A 171 -44.41 -12.46 -20.68
N ALA A 172 -45.22 -12.12 -19.66
CA ALA A 172 -44.74 -11.56 -18.40
C ALA A 172 -43.84 -12.58 -17.64
N VAL A 173 -44.27 -13.85 -17.54
CA VAL A 173 -43.48 -14.90 -16.87
C VAL A 173 -42.20 -15.20 -17.64
N THR A 174 -42.24 -15.20 -18.97
CA THR A 174 -41.06 -15.41 -19.83
C THR A 174 -40.08 -14.25 -19.67
N ALA A 175 -40.56 -13.01 -19.68
CA ALA A 175 -39.74 -11.82 -19.45
C ALA A 175 -39.10 -11.83 -18.04
N TYR A 176 -39.87 -12.26 -17.03
CA TYR A 176 -39.38 -12.40 -15.65
C TYR A 176 -38.29 -13.48 -15.55
N ALA A 177 -38.44 -14.60 -16.21
CA ALA A 177 -37.44 -15.66 -16.26
C ALA A 177 -36.15 -15.19 -16.99
N ALA A 178 -36.32 -14.51 -18.12
CA ALA A 178 -35.17 -13.90 -18.84
C ALA A 178 -34.44 -12.89 -17.95
N PHE A 179 -35.17 -12.06 -17.22
CA PHE A 179 -34.63 -11.11 -16.27
C PHE A 179 -33.81 -11.80 -15.16
N TYR A 180 -34.37 -12.85 -14.55
CA TYR A 180 -33.65 -13.64 -13.56
C TYR A 180 -32.32 -14.19 -14.09
N VAL A 181 -32.34 -14.80 -15.28
CA VAL A 181 -31.15 -15.39 -15.89
C VAL A 181 -30.11 -14.33 -16.23
N VAL A 182 -30.54 -13.23 -16.89
CA VAL A 182 -29.64 -12.14 -17.30
C VAL A 182 -29.02 -11.48 -16.07
N LEU A 183 -29.81 -11.19 -15.04
CA LEU A 183 -29.30 -10.56 -13.82
C LEU A 183 -28.31 -11.49 -13.10
N THR A 184 -28.63 -12.78 -12.99
CA THR A 184 -27.75 -13.74 -12.31
C THR A 184 -26.45 -13.94 -13.10
N GLU A 185 -26.50 -14.09 -14.44
CA GLU A 185 -25.29 -14.20 -15.28
C GLU A 185 -24.46 -12.91 -15.25
N TRP A 186 -25.11 -11.76 -15.27
CA TRP A 186 -24.42 -10.49 -15.23
C TRP A 186 -23.73 -10.25 -13.88
N THR A 187 -24.38 -10.56 -12.76
CA THR A 187 -23.78 -10.50 -11.42
C THR A 187 -22.60 -11.45 -11.28
N LEU A 188 -22.71 -12.68 -11.80
CA LEU A 188 -21.60 -13.64 -11.80
C LEU A 188 -20.39 -13.16 -12.60
N ARG A 189 -20.61 -12.43 -13.71
CA ARG A 189 -19.51 -11.97 -14.58
C ARG A 189 -18.84 -10.68 -14.12
N ARG A 190 -19.59 -9.73 -13.56
CA ARG A 190 -19.11 -8.39 -13.27
C ARG A 190 -19.05 -8.00 -11.80
N GLN A 191 -19.90 -8.59 -10.98
CA GLN A 191 -20.01 -8.20 -9.56
C GLN A 191 -20.12 -9.43 -8.64
N PRO A 192 -19.12 -10.31 -8.58
CA PRO A 192 -19.15 -11.43 -7.65
C PRO A 192 -19.30 -10.97 -6.19
N ASN A 193 -18.77 -9.76 -5.86
CA ASN A 193 -18.85 -9.20 -4.52
C ASN A 193 -20.26 -8.85 -4.05
N LEU A 194 -21.20 -8.54 -4.95
CA LEU A 194 -22.60 -8.27 -4.60
C LEU A 194 -23.28 -9.49 -3.96
N LEU A 195 -23.03 -10.66 -4.52
CA LEU A 195 -23.60 -11.91 -4.05
C LEU A 195 -22.88 -12.47 -2.81
N MET A 196 -21.58 -12.17 -2.67
CA MET A 196 -20.74 -12.61 -1.54
C MET A 196 -20.87 -11.73 -0.31
N ASN A 197 -21.32 -10.48 -0.47
CA ASN A 197 -21.41 -9.52 0.62
C ASN A 197 -22.87 -9.32 1.05
N PRO A 198 -23.31 -9.89 2.19
CA PRO A 198 -24.69 -9.73 2.66
C PRO A 198 -25.10 -8.28 2.88
N ARG A 199 -24.13 -7.41 3.14
CA ARG A 199 -24.38 -5.95 3.30
C ARG A 199 -24.70 -5.28 1.96
N ALA A 200 -24.03 -5.67 0.88
CA ALA A 200 -24.31 -5.17 -0.46
C ALA A 200 -25.70 -5.64 -0.94
N PHE A 201 -26.08 -6.88 -0.61
CA PHE A 201 -27.40 -7.41 -0.90
C PHE A 201 -28.51 -6.69 -0.10
N LEU A 202 -28.31 -6.45 1.20
CA LEU A 202 -29.24 -5.65 2.01
C LEU A 202 -29.36 -4.21 1.49
N ALA A 203 -28.27 -3.64 1.00
CA ALA A 203 -28.27 -2.33 0.36
C ALA A 203 -29.12 -2.30 -0.92
N LEU A 204 -28.97 -3.30 -1.78
CA LEU A 204 -29.81 -3.45 -2.96
C LEU A 204 -31.28 -3.59 -2.58
N LEU A 205 -31.59 -4.43 -1.60
CA LEU A 205 -32.96 -4.62 -1.13
C LEU A 205 -33.58 -3.31 -0.60
N TYR A 206 -32.80 -2.55 0.17
CA TYR A 206 -33.20 -1.22 0.65
C TYR A 206 -33.46 -0.25 -0.52
N ASP A 207 -32.56 -0.15 -1.48
CA ASP A 207 -32.67 0.80 -2.60
C ASP A 207 -33.86 0.45 -3.51
N VAL A 208 -34.12 -0.83 -3.73
CA VAL A 208 -35.29 -1.30 -4.46
C VAL A 208 -36.59 -1.03 -3.69
N ALA A 209 -36.59 -1.26 -2.39
CA ALA A 209 -37.73 -0.90 -1.53
C ALA A 209 -37.95 0.62 -1.49
N ALA A 210 -36.89 1.43 -1.45
CA ALA A 210 -36.95 2.87 -1.54
C ALA A 210 -37.54 3.34 -2.88
N ALA A 211 -37.17 2.68 -4.00
CA ALA A 211 -37.74 2.98 -5.32
C ALA A 211 -39.22 2.66 -5.38
N ALA A 212 -39.60 1.49 -4.85
CA ALA A 212 -41.02 1.10 -4.76
C ALA A 212 -41.83 2.04 -3.85
N GLY A 213 -41.29 2.35 -2.67
CA GLY A 213 -41.88 3.28 -1.72
C GLY A 213 -42.01 4.71 -2.25
N ALA A 214 -40.97 5.23 -2.90
CA ALA A 214 -41.02 6.55 -3.53
C ALA A 214 -42.08 6.62 -4.62
N TRP A 215 -42.16 5.57 -5.46
CA TRP A 215 -43.18 5.47 -6.49
C TRP A 215 -44.57 5.46 -5.90
N ALA A 216 -44.85 4.57 -4.97
CA ALA A 216 -46.14 4.43 -4.31
C ALA A 216 -46.56 5.73 -3.58
N LEU A 217 -45.62 6.35 -2.84
CA LEU A 217 -45.88 7.60 -2.13
C LEU A 217 -46.21 8.76 -3.07
N LEU A 218 -45.47 8.93 -4.14
CA LEU A 218 -45.72 9.97 -5.12
C LEU A 218 -46.99 9.73 -5.92
N PHE A 219 -47.29 8.47 -6.20
CA PHE A 219 -48.53 8.07 -6.82
C PHE A 219 -49.74 8.44 -5.91
N TRP A 220 -49.66 8.06 -4.64
CA TRP A 220 -50.64 8.38 -3.63
C TRP A 220 -50.81 9.91 -3.40
N ALA A 221 -49.68 10.61 -3.31
CA ALA A 221 -49.70 12.08 -3.18
C ALA A 221 -50.32 12.79 -4.41
N ARG A 222 -50.11 12.23 -5.62
CA ARG A 222 -50.71 12.80 -6.86
C ARG A 222 -52.23 12.77 -6.85
N PHE A 223 -52.83 11.82 -6.14
CA PHE A 223 -54.27 11.67 -6.00
C PHE A 223 -54.75 12.11 -4.60
N ASN A 224 -54.17 13.16 -4.04
CA ASN A 224 -54.54 13.78 -2.77
C ASN A 224 -54.69 12.82 -1.60
N PHE A 225 -53.84 11.78 -1.55
CA PHE A 225 -53.86 10.73 -0.53
C PHE A 225 -55.16 9.94 -0.43
N ASN A 226 -55.98 9.94 -1.45
CA ASN A 226 -57.27 9.17 -1.50
C ASN A 226 -57.04 7.87 -2.31
N ILE A 227 -57.20 6.70 -1.62
CA ILE A 227 -56.96 5.37 -2.20
C ILE A 227 -58.26 4.83 -2.87
N ASP A 228 -59.43 5.30 -2.46
CA ASP A 228 -60.73 4.78 -2.88
C ASP A 228 -61.42 5.73 -3.91
N GLY A 229 -60.67 6.61 -4.58
CA GLY A 229 -61.19 7.51 -5.57
C GLY A 229 -61.58 6.81 -6.89
N ALA A 230 -62.59 7.29 -7.60
CA ALA A 230 -63.06 6.74 -8.87
C ALA A 230 -62.01 6.72 -10.01
N GLU A 231 -60.91 7.49 -9.84
CA GLU A 231 -59.86 7.66 -10.87
C GLU A 231 -58.66 6.70 -10.75
N PHE A 232 -58.53 5.97 -9.60
CA PHE A 232 -57.34 5.15 -9.38
C PHE A 232 -57.59 4.10 -8.30
N THR A 233 -56.99 2.93 -8.46
CA THR A 233 -57.05 1.80 -7.53
C THR A 233 -55.65 1.39 -7.01
N ALA A 234 -55.61 0.75 -5.83
CA ALA A 234 -54.40 0.10 -5.32
C ALA A 234 -53.77 -0.90 -6.32
N GLY A 235 -54.63 -1.50 -7.19
CA GLY A 235 -54.21 -2.35 -8.29
C GLY A 235 -53.37 -1.64 -9.34
N ASP A 236 -53.58 -0.37 -9.57
CA ASP A 236 -52.81 0.42 -10.58
C ASP A 236 -51.42 0.68 -10.07
N VAL A 237 -51.25 0.97 -8.78
CA VAL A 237 -49.91 1.09 -8.15
C VAL A 237 -49.20 -0.25 -8.22
N ALA A 238 -49.84 -1.35 -7.87
CA ALA A 238 -49.23 -2.67 -7.90
C ALA A 238 -48.76 -3.08 -9.31
N ARG A 239 -49.61 -2.80 -10.34
CA ARG A 239 -49.27 -3.07 -11.75
C ARG A 239 -48.06 -2.23 -12.21
N SER A 240 -48.07 -0.93 -11.86
CA SER A 240 -46.93 -0.06 -12.22
C SER A 240 -45.64 -0.46 -11.54
N LEU A 241 -45.66 -0.89 -10.26
CA LEU A 241 -44.52 -1.41 -9.52
C LEU A 241 -43.93 -2.65 -10.16
N ALA A 242 -44.73 -3.49 -10.82
CA ALA A 242 -44.18 -4.66 -11.54
C ALA A 242 -43.19 -4.28 -12.67
N PHE A 243 -43.28 -3.06 -13.19
CA PHE A 243 -42.35 -2.52 -14.19
C PHE A 243 -41.26 -1.68 -13.53
N VAL A 244 -41.59 -0.84 -12.57
CA VAL A 244 -40.67 0.08 -11.91
C VAL A 244 -39.58 -0.68 -11.15
N VAL A 245 -39.95 -1.67 -10.35
CA VAL A 245 -39.02 -2.39 -9.48
C VAL A 245 -37.93 -3.11 -10.27
N PRO A 246 -38.22 -3.93 -11.30
CA PRO A 246 -37.18 -4.58 -12.09
C PRO A 246 -36.25 -3.62 -12.81
N VAL A 247 -36.82 -2.53 -13.39
CA VAL A 247 -36.04 -1.53 -14.12
C VAL A 247 -35.04 -0.84 -13.18
N HIS A 248 -35.49 -0.41 -12.00
CA HIS A 248 -34.63 0.24 -11.02
C HIS A 248 -33.55 -0.71 -10.52
N ALA A 249 -33.88 -1.95 -10.20
CA ALA A 249 -32.91 -2.96 -9.77
C ALA A 249 -31.82 -3.19 -10.84
N LEU A 250 -32.23 -3.33 -12.13
CA LEU A 250 -31.30 -3.48 -13.25
C LEU A 250 -30.35 -2.31 -13.39
N VAL A 251 -30.89 -1.10 -13.37
CA VAL A 251 -30.09 0.12 -13.54
C VAL A 251 -29.12 0.31 -12.38
N PHE A 252 -29.55 0.10 -11.13
CA PHE A 252 -28.71 0.27 -9.95
C PHE A 252 -27.54 -0.72 -9.92
N VAL A 253 -27.83 -1.99 -10.22
CA VAL A 253 -26.80 -3.02 -10.34
C VAL A 253 -25.90 -2.70 -11.55
N GLY A 254 -26.48 -2.24 -12.68
CA GLY A 254 -25.77 -1.91 -13.93
C GLY A 254 -24.77 -0.78 -13.79
N LEU A 255 -25.07 0.20 -12.95
CA LEU A 255 -24.18 1.35 -12.69
C LEU A 255 -23.20 1.11 -11.54
N GLY A 256 -23.15 -0.08 -10.95
CA GLY A 256 -22.18 -0.42 -9.92
C GLY A 256 -22.39 0.29 -8.58
N LEU A 257 -23.66 0.56 -8.19
CA LEU A 257 -23.99 1.26 -6.94
C LEU A 257 -23.56 0.48 -5.69
N TYR A 258 -23.21 -0.80 -5.82
CA TYR A 258 -22.90 -1.73 -4.71
C TYR A 258 -21.44 -2.17 -4.68
N GLU A 259 -20.58 -1.57 -5.50
CA GLU A 259 -19.14 -1.86 -5.55
C GLU A 259 -18.37 -1.24 -4.37
N GLY A 260 -18.94 -0.21 -3.73
CA GLY A 260 -18.36 0.50 -2.60
C GLY A 260 -18.87 0.02 -1.22
N LEU A 261 -18.06 0.24 -0.19
CA LEU A 261 -18.51 0.07 1.19
C LEU A 261 -19.27 1.33 1.64
N TRP A 262 -20.49 1.21 2.12
CA TRP A 262 -21.30 2.34 2.65
C TRP A 262 -20.59 3.17 3.73
N ARG A 263 -19.59 2.58 4.38
CA ARG A 263 -18.76 3.25 5.38
C ARG A 263 -17.97 4.44 4.81
N PHE A 264 -17.65 4.39 3.51
CA PHE A 264 -16.81 5.39 2.83
C PHE A 264 -17.57 6.10 1.72
N ALA A 265 -18.91 6.29 1.89
CA ALA A 265 -19.71 6.99 0.90
C ALA A 265 -19.03 8.31 0.48
N SER A 266 -18.67 8.39 -0.79
CA SER A 266 -17.91 9.46 -1.40
C SER A 266 -18.76 10.31 -2.33
N MET A 267 -18.25 11.46 -2.81
CA MET A 267 -18.88 12.25 -3.88
C MET A 267 -19.08 11.44 -5.16
N ALA A 268 -18.23 10.44 -5.42
CA ALA A 268 -18.39 9.54 -6.55
C ALA A 268 -19.63 8.64 -6.41
N ASP A 269 -19.93 8.18 -5.20
CA ASP A 269 -21.12 7.36 -4.93
C ASP A 269 -22.41 8.20 -5.05
N LEU A 270 -22.38 9.44 -4.58
CA LEU A 270 -23.50 10.37 -4.77
C LEU A 270 -23.76 10.61 -6.26
N ARG A 271 -22.72 10.81 -7.05
CA ARG A 271 -22.86 10.97 -8.52
C ARG A 271 -23.48 9.72 -9.17
N ARG A 272 -23.09 8.51 -8.74
CA ARG A 272 -23.68 7.26 -9.23
C ARG A 272 -25.16 7.13 -8.85
N ILE A 273 -25.55 7.53 -7.62
CA ILE A 273 -26.94 7.55 -7.17
C ILE A 273 -27.79 8.50 -8.02
N VAL A 274 -27.29 9.73 -8.23
CA VAL A 274 -27.97 10.72 -9.06
C VAL A 274 -28.17 10.19 -10.48
N LEU A 275 -27.09 9.70 -11.09
CA LEU A 275 -27.17 9.14 -12.44
C LEU A 275 -28.12 7.93 -12.49
N GLY A 276 -28.04 7.04 -11.50
CA GLY A 276 -28.89 5.85 -11.39
C GLY A 276 -30.36 6.19 -11.29
N ALA A 277 -30.72 7.17 -10.48
CA ALA A 277 -32.12 7.60 -10.33
C ALA A 277 -32.69 8.17 -11.62
N PHE A 278 -31.93 9.02 -12.34
CA PHE A 278 -32.41 9.58 -13.62
C PHE A 278 -32.46 8.56 -14.75
N VAL A 279 -31.46 7.67 -14.85
CA VAL A 279 -31.46 6.60 -15.87
C VAL A 279 -32.59 5.62 -15.63
N ALA A 280 -32.87 5.24 -14.37
CA ALA A 280 -33.97 4.36 -14.02
C ALA A 280 -35.34 4.97 -14.36
N ALA A 281 -35.53 6.25 -14.04
CA ALA A 281 -36.75 6.96 -14.38
C ALA A 281 -36.95 7.08 -15.92
N ALA A 282 -35.91 7.43 -16.65
CA ALA A 282 -35.94 7.49 -18.10
C ALA A 282 -36.23 6.12 -18.73
N SER A 283 -35.58 5.05 -18.24
CA SER A 283 -35.84 3.67 -18.69
C SER A 283 -37.27 3.22 -18.39
N THR A 284 -37.82 3.60 -17.24
CA THR A 284 -39.20 3.33 -16.86
C THR A 284 -40.17 4.09 -17.80
N ALA A 285 -39.87 5.36 -18.10
CA ALA A 285 -40.67 6.16 -19.03
C ALA A 285 -40.70 5.56 -20.44
N VAL A 286 -39.52 5.13 -20.95
CA VAL A 286 -39.42 4.45 -22.26
C VAL A 286 -40.21 3.15 -22.26
N LEU A 287 -40.07 2.35 -21.19
CA LEU A 287 -40.81 1.10 -21.06
C LEU A 287 -42.33 1.32 -21.09
N PHE A 288 -42.81 2.31 -20.37
CA PHE A 288 -44.27 2.64 -20.38
C PHE A 288 -44.75 3.14 -21.75
N VAL A 289 -43.93 3.87 -22.48
CA VAL A 289 -44.28 4.28 -23.86
C VAL A 289 -44.33 3.07 -24.81
N ILE A 290 -43.42 2.12 -24.67
CA ILE A 290 -43.37 0.91 -25.52
C ILE A 290 -44.54 -0.02 -25.20
N VAL A 291 -44.76 -0.33 -23.92
CA VAL A 291 -45.74 -1.30 -23.48
C VAL A 291 -47.19 -0.75 -23.64
N ARG A 292 -47.35 0.59 -23.60
CA ARG A 292 -48.63 1.28 -23.69
C ARG A 292 -49.73 0.55 -22.95
N PRO A 293 -49.64 0.40 -21.64
CA PRO A 293 -50.59 -0.36 -20.87
C PRO A 293 -51.93 0.38 -20.81
N ASP A 294 -52.87 0.00 -21.62
CA ASP A 294 -54.23 0.57 -21.61
C ASP A 294 -54.99 0.24 -20.33
N SER A 295 -54.38 -0.57 -19.48
CA SER A 295 -55.01 -1.16 -18.29
C SER A 295 -54.76 -0.41 -16.98
N PHE A 296 -53.92 0.65 -16.96
CA PHE A 296 -53.68 1.48 -15.76
C PHE A 296 -53.14 2.88 -16.08
N ILE A 297 -53.38 3.81 -15.18
CA ILE A 297 -52.94 5.20 -15.26
C ILE A 297 -51.46 5.31 -14.80
N TRP A 298 -50.64 5.99 -15.54
CA TRP A 298 -49.25 6.29 -15.17
C TRP A 298 -48.99 7.80 -15.17
N PRO A 299 -49.04 8.47 -14.00
CA PRO A 299 -48.90 9.93 -13.91
C PRO A 299 -47.49 10.39 -14.31
N ARG A 300 -47.37 11.27 -15.29
CA ARG A 300 -46.11 11.86 -15.76
C ARG A 300 -45.37 12.62 -14.66
N SER A 301 -46.13 13.26 -13.75
CA SER A 301 -45.57 13.94 -12.56
C SER A 301 -44.82 13.00 -11.61
N VAL A 302 -45.24 11.75 -11.45
CA VAL A 302 -44.57 10.77 -10.63
C VAL A 302 -43.21 10.41 -11.22
N LEU A 303 -43.14 10.18 -12.53
CA LEU A 303 -41.88 9.93 -13.25
C LEU A 303 -40.89 11.09 -13.12
N LEU A 304 -41.37 12.34 -13.09
CA LEU A 304 -40.52 13.53 -12.98
C LEU A 304 -39.99 13.73 -11.55
N LEU A 305 -40.83 13.47 -10.53
CA LEU A 305 -40.48 13.73 -9.11
C LEU A 305 -39.76 12.58 -8.44
N GLN A 306 -39.95 11.33 -8.94
CA GLN A 306 -39.36 10.13 -8.33
C GLN A 306 -37.84 10.20 -8.22
N PRO A 307 -37.06 10.64 -9.22
CA PRO A 307 -35.61 10.72 -9.08
C PRO A 307 -35.15 11.59 -7.91
N ALA A 308 -35.82 12.72 -7.70
CA ALA A 308 -35.47 13.64 -6.60
C ALA A 308 -35.72 12.99 -5.22
N LEU A 309 -36.92 12.38 -5.05
CA LEU A 309 -37.26 11.68 -3.81
C LEU A 309 -36.35 10.46 -3.58
N LEU A 310 -36.02 9.74 -4.63
CA LEU A 310 -35.14 8.58 -4.56
C LEU A 310 -33.71 8.94 -4.18
N ILE A 311 -33.16 10.03 -4.76
CA ILE A 311 -31.85 10.57 -4.38
C ILE A 311 -31.84 10.93 -2.89
N LEU A 312 -32.89 11.56 -2.40
CA LEU A 312 -33.04 11.91 -0.99
C LEU A 312 -33.07 10.67 -0.09
N LEU A 313 -33.85 9.66 -0.43
CA LEU A 313 -33.95 8.43 0.35
C LEU A 313 -32.66 7.61 0.34
N MET A 314 -32.09 7.37 -0.84
CA MET A 314 -30.86 6.59 -0.98
C MET A 314 -29.63 7.35 -0.44
N GLY A 315 -29.48 8.62 -0.78
CA GLY A 315 -28.37 9.46 -0.32
C GLY A 315 -28.45 9.76 1.18
N GLY A 316 -29.65 10.11 1.65
CA GLY A 316 -29.93 10.38 3.05
C GLY A 316 -29.69 9.17 3.96
N ALA A 317 -30.12 7.96 3.54
CA ALA A 317 -29.84 6.73 4.30
C ALA A 317 -28.35 6.41 4.39
N ARG A 318 -27.59 6.58 3.29
CA ARG A 318 -26.13 6.40 3.30
C ARG A 318 -25.44 7.41 4.20
N PHE A 319 -25.85 8.67 4.14
CA PHE A 319 -25.33 9.71 5.00
C PHE A 319 -25.66 9.48 6.47
N ALA A 320 -26.92 9.13 6.76
CA ALA A 320 -27.38 8.83 8.12
C ALA A 320 -26.65 7.62 8.71
N TYR A 321 -26.47 6.52 7.94
CA TYR A 321 -25.71 5.36 8.37
C TYR A 321 -24.25 5.69 8.65
N ARG A 322 -23.62 6.50 7.80
CA ARG A 322 -22.25 6.98 8.00
C ARG A 322 -22.14 7.82 9.27
N SER A 323 -23.01 8.83 9.41
CA SER A 323 -23.05 9.73 10.57
C SER A 323 -23.30 8.96 11.87
N TRP A 324 -24.28 8.03 11.88
CA TRP A 324 -24.56 7.17 13.04
C TRP A 324 -23.37 6.30 13.41
N LYS A 325 -22.71 5.71 12.41
CA LYS A 325 -21.57 4.84 12.67
C LYS A 325 -20.33 5.63 13.10
N GLU A 326 -20.09 6.79 12.53
CA GLU A 326 -19.05 7.72 12.96
C GLU A 326 -19.32 8.16 14.41
N HIS A 327 -20.54 8.53 14.73
CA HIS A 327 -20.92 8.95 16.08
C HIS A 327 -20.82 7.80 17.12
N ARG A 328 -21.21 6.59 16.74
CA ARG A 328 -21.13 5.41 17.64
C ARG A 328 -19.71 4.90 17.83
N LEU A 329 -18.84 5.05 16.85
CA LEU A 329 -17.44 4.64 16.94
C LEU A 329 -16.56 5.70 17.60
N TYR A 330 -16.93 6.99 17.49
CA TYR A 330 -16.10 8.12 17.92
C TYR A 330 -16.76 9.04 18.95
N GLY A 331 -18.06 8.98 19.16
CA GLY A 331 -18.81 9.85 20.06
C GLY A 331 -18.81 9.47 21.55
N LEU A 332 -18.26 8.30 21.92
CA LEU A 332 -18.20 7.81 23.31
C LEU A 332 -16.76 7.49 23.76
N ALA A 333 -15.76 7.55 22.91
CA ALA A 333 -14.38 7.59 23.34
C ALA A 333 -14.08 9.03 23.77
N ALA A 334 -14.25 9.32 25.06
CA ALA A 334 -13.54 10.43 25.67
C ALA A 334 -12.08 10.27 25.26
N ALA A 335 -11.50 11.33 24.66
CA ALA A 335 -10.16 11.33 24.15
C ALA A 335 -9.18 10.89 25.24
N GLN A 336 -8.73 9.65 25.20
CA GLN A 336 -7.84 9.01 26.16
C GLN A 336 -6.44 8.90 25.55
N GLY A 337 -5.94 9.95 24.90
CA GLY A 337 -4.58 9.97 24.36
C GLY A 337 -3.76 11.12 24.98
N GLU A 338 -2.43 11.03 24.91
CA GLU A 338 -1.56 12.13 25.30
C GLU A 338 -1.81 13.34 24.38
N PRO A 339 -1.99 14.56 24.94
CA PRO A 339 -2.24 15.76 24.16
C PRO A 339 -1.02 16.13 23.32
N VAL A 340 -1.24 16.31 22.02
CA VAL A 340 -0.19 16.63 21.05
C VAL A 340 -0.58 17.82 20.16
N LEU A 341 0.37 18.69 19.85
CA LEU A 341 0.24 19.77 18.88
C LEU A 341 0.66 19.29 17.50
N VAL A 342 -0.02 19.76 16.45
CA VAL A 342 0.41 19.52 15.06
C VAL A 342 0.88 20.85 14.47
N LEU A 343 2.12 20.89 13.99
CA LEU A 343 2.73 22.03 13.34
C LEU A 343 2.61 21.86 11.82
N GLY A 344 1.77 22.69 11.20
CA GLY A 344 1.40 22.64 9.79
C GLY A 344 -0.05 22.16 9.58
N ALA A 345 -0.92 23.07 9.12
CA ALA A 345 -2.32 22.83 8.80
C ALA A 345 -2.55 22.65 7.28
N GLY A 346 -1.57 22.09 6.56
CA GLY A 346 -1.66 21.72 5.15
C GLY A 346 -2.27 20.33 4.94
N ALA A 347 -2.19 19.81 3.72
CA ALA A 347 -2.74 18.48 3.36
C ALA A 347 -2.16 17.33 4.24
N ALA A 348 -0.88 17.39 4.58
CA ALA A 348 -0.23 16.40 5.45
C ALA A 348 -0.76 16.50 6.89
N GLY A 349 -0.92 17.72 7.42
CA GLY A 349 -1.52 17.95 8.75
C GLY A 349 -2.96 17.47 8.82
N ALA A 350 -3.76 17.73 7.79
CA ALA A 350 -5.14 17.26 7.72
C ALA A 350 -5.26 15.74 7.72
N ARG A 351 -4.40 15.04 6.95
CA ARG A 351 -4.35 13.57 6.97
C ARG A 351 -3.92 13.04 8.32
N LEU A 352 -2.87 13.62 8.90
CA LEU A 352 -2.37 13.21 10.21
C LEU A 352 -3.45 13.38 11.30
N VAL A 353 -4.15 14.51 11.35
CA VAL A 353 -5.26 14.72 12.28
C VAL A 353 -6.37 13.69 12.09
N SER A 354 -6.73 13.38 10.83
CA SER A 354 -7.74 12.35 10.52
C SER A 354 -7.33 10.96 11.00
N GLU A 355 -6.05 10.62 10.98
CA GLU A 355 -5.55 9.33 11.46
C GLU A 355 -5.38 9.30 12.98
N LEU A 356 -4.82 10.36 13.55
CA LEU A 356 -4.66 10.49 15.00
C LEU A 356 -6.02 10.55 15.74
N SER A 357 -7.09 11.03 15.08
CA SER A 357 -8.44 10.98 15.66
C SER A 357 -8.95 9.54 15.91
N ARG A 358 -8.24 8.53 15.38
CA ARG A 358 -8.52 7.09 15.58
C ARG A 358 -7.51 6.40 16.48
N SER A 359 -6.55 7.15 17.01
CA SER A 359 -5.50 6.62 17.88
C SER A 359 -5.91 6.70 19.34
N ASP A 360 -5.65 5.65 20.08
CA ASP A 360 -5.82 5.63 21.54
C ASP A 360 -4.58 6.21 22.25
N THR A 361 -3.48 6.46 21.51
CA THR A 361 -2.20 6.94 22.06
C THR A 361 -2.09 8.45 22.06
N TRP A 362 -2.59 9.13 21.01
CA TRP A 362 -2.41 10.56 20.79
C TRP A 362 -3.73 11.29 20.60
N GLN A 363 -3.87 12.43 21.28
CA GLN A 363 -4.98 13.36 21.07
C GLN A 363 -4.46 14.67 20.48
N VAL A 364 -4.82 15.00 19.24
CA VAL A 364 -4.50 16.30 18.65
C VAL A 364 -5.38 17.37 19.28
N VAL A 365 -4.78 18.27 20.05
CA VAL A 365 -5.51 19.33 20.75
C VAL A 365 -5.59 20.63 19.98
N ALA A 366 -4.61 20.93 19.14
CA ALA A 366 -4.57 22.12 18.29
C ALA A 366 -3.59 21.95 17.12
N LEU A 367 -3.82 22.74 16.04
CA LEU A 367 -2.85 22.94 14.97
C LEU A 367 -2.31 24.36 15.02
N LEU A 368 -1.06 24.51 14.55
CA LEU A 368 -0.40 25.80 14.35
C LEU A 368 0.09 25.91 12.90
N ASP A 369 -0.12 27.05 12.24
CA ASP A 369 0.36 27.32 10.87
C ASP A 369 0.68 28.81 10.73
N ASP A 370 1.79 29.12 10.06
CA ASP A 370 2.19 30.53 9.81
C ASP A 370 1.33 31.22 8.74
N ASP A 371 0.54 30.45 7.97
CA ASP A 371 -0.42 30.97 7.00
C ASP A 371 -1.67 31.50 7.74
N MET A 372 -1.80 32.81 7.75
CA MET A 372 -2.91 33.50 8.43
C MET A 372 -4.29 33.19 7.89
N THR A 373 -4.37 32.70 6.64
CA THR A 373 -5.67 32.33 6.04
C THR A 373 -6.27 31.08 6.67
N LYS A 374 -5.44 30.26 7.32
CA LYS A 374 -5.82 29.02 8.00
C LYS A 374 -6.10 29.22 9.49
N VAL A 375 -5.53 30.26 10.10
CA VAL A 375 -5.76 30.55 11.54
C VAL A 375 -7.23 30.84 11.80
N GLY A 376 -7.81 30.16 12.80
CA GLY A 376 -9.24 30.21 13.11
C GLY A 376 -10.08 29.17 12.37
N ALA A 377 -9.55 28.50 11.35
CA ALA A 377 -10.23 27.38 10.70
C ALA A 377 -10.18 26.10 11.54
N ARG A 378 -10.99 25.09 11.17
CA ARG A 378 -10.96 23.76 11.80
C ARG A 378 -10.61 22.71 10.77
N VAL A 379 -9.73 21.80 11.16
CA VAL A 379 -9.32 20.65 10.34
C VAL A 379 -9.78 19.39 11.09
N HIS A 380 -10.75 18.65 10.54
CA HIS A 380 -11.35 17.48 11.20
C HIS A 380 -11.69 17.73 12.69
N ASP A 381 -12.44 18.81 12.95
CA ASP A 381 -12.84 19.28 14.26
C ASP A 381 -11.72 19.83 15.17
N THR A 382 -10.45 19.73 14.80
CA THR A 382 -9.33 20.32 15.55
C THR A 382 -9.08 21.76 15.08
N PRO A 383 -9.02 22.74 16.01
CA PRO A 383 -8.84 24.16 15.65
C PRO A 383 -7.40 24.47 15.26
N VAL A 384 -7.23 25.36 14.28
CA VAL A 384 -5.95 26.04 13.99
C VAL A 384 -5.90 27.31 14.84
N VAL A 385 -5.17 27.26 15.95
CA VAL A 385 -5.27 28.27 17.02
C VAL A 385 -4.31 29.44 16.87
N GLY A 386 -3.29 29.34 16.00
CA GLY A 386 -2.31 30.42 15.85
C GLY A 386 -1.13 30.06 14.98
N ARG A 387 -0.10 30.89 15.05
CA ARG A 387 1.18 30.73 14.35
C ARG A 387 2.12 29.79 15.11
N LEU A 388 3.12 29.26 14.42
CA LEU A 388 4.16 28.40 14.99
C LEU A 388 4.85 29.08 16.21
N ALA A 389 5.12 30.37 16.14
CA ALA A 389 5.74 31.12 17.25
C ALA A 389 4.95 31.11 18.58
N GLN A 390 3.67 30.73 18.53
CA GLN A 390 2.80 30.63 19.73
C GLN A 390 2.79 29.23 20.34
N ALA A 391 3.67 28.33 19.89
CA ALA A 391 3.69 26.92 20.31
C ALA A 391 3.80 26.76 21.84
N GLU A 392 4.60 27.57 22.51
CA GLU A 392 4.78 27.52 23.98
C GLU A 392 3.51 27.87 24.72
N ASP A 393 2.82 28.94 24.34
CA ASP A 393 1.59 29.37 24.98
C ASP A 393 0.46 28.38 24.77
N VAL A 394 0.36 27.86 23.53
CA VAL A 394 -0.64 26.86 23.14
C VAL A 394 -0.36 25.54 23.85
N ALA A 395 0.90 25.11 23.94
CA ALA A 395 1.29 23.89 24.64
C ALA A 395 0.89 23.96 26.13
N ARG A 396 1.21 25.07 26.80
CA ARG A 396 0.81 25.31 28.20
C ARG A 396 -0.70 25.31 28.35
N ARG A 397 -1.42 25.95 27.44
CA ARG A 397 -2.90 26.07 27.51
C ARG A 397 -3.60 24.72 27.38
N PHE A 398 -3.12 23.84 26.53
CA PHE A 398 -3.72 22.55 26.24
C PHE A 398 -3.02 21.37 26.94
N GLY A 399 -1.97 21.63 27.73
CA GLY A 399 -1.21 20.62 28.46
C GLY A 399 -0.44 19.67 27.53
N ALA A 400 -0.10 20.10 26.30
CA ALA A 400 0.62 19.28 25.34
C ALA A 400 2.10 19.17 25.71
N ARG A 401 2.64 17.96 25.66
CA ARG A 401 4.08 17.65 25.85
C ARG A 401 4.79 17.27 24.57
N HIS A 402 4.03 17.01 23.53
CA HIS A 402 4.53 16.53 22.23
C HIS A 402 4.07 17.46 21.11
N ALA A 403 4.90 17.61 20.09
CA ALA A 403 4.58 18.28 18.85
C ALA A 403 4.91 17.38 17.66
N ILE A 404 4.03 17.31 16.68
CA ILE A 404 4.27 16.58 15.42
C ILE A 404 4.39 17.58 14.29
N ILE A 405 5.52 17.54 13.58
CA ILE A 405 5.75 18.40 12.41
C ILE A 405 5.16 17.74 11.17
N ALA A 406 4.11 18.35 10.62
CA ALA A 406 3.37 17.87 9.46
C ALA A 406 3.57 18.77 8.22
N MET A 407 4.83 19.07 7.92
CA MET A 407 5.24 19.95 6.81
C MET A 407 6.24 19.28 5.85
N PRO A 408 5.89 18.16 5.18
CA PRO A 408 6.83 17.41 4.34
C PRO A 408 7.29 18.19 3.09
N ASN A 409 6.46 19.09 2.56
CA ASN A 409 6.69 19.81 1.31
C ASN A 409 7.20 21.24 1.50
N THR A 410 7.64 21.63 2.69
CA THR A 410 8.22 22.93 2.96
C THR A 410 9.75 22.89 2.82
N THR A 411 10.36 24.09 2.71
CA THR A 411 11.83 24.23 2.72
C THR A 411 12.41 23.70 4.02
N HIS A 412 13.62 23.19 3.96
CA HIS A 412 14.34 22.72 5.17
C HIS A 412 14.47 23.80 6.24
N GLU A 413 14.63 25.06 5.83
CA GLU A 413 14.72 26.20 6.74
C GLU A 413 13.41 26.39 7.54
N ALA A 414 12.26 26.29 6.86
CA ALA A 414 10.96 26.39 7.53
C ALA A 414 10.72 25.20 8.49
N ARG A 415 11.13 23.99 8.10
CA ARG A 415 11.02 22.79 8.94
C ARG A 415 11.95 22.91 10.16
N ARG A 416 13.21 23.27 9.95
CA ARG A 416 14.17 23.53 11.03
C ARG A 416 13.64 24.56 12.02
N ARG A 417 13.10 25.68 11.52
CA ARG A 417 12.48 26.71 12.36
C ARG A 417 11.31 26.16 13.18
N ALA A 418 10.46 25.30 12.60
CA ALA A 418 9.37 24.68 13.34
C ALA A 418 9.89 23.75 14.46
N VAL A 419 10.96 23.00 14.20
CA VAL A 419 11.66 22.18 15.21
C VAL A 419 12.21 23.06 16.33
N GLU A 420 12.91 24.14 15.98
CA GLU A 420 13.49 25.06 16.94
C GLU A 420 12.44 25.69 17.85
N ILE A 421 11.30 26.11 17.29
CA ILE A 421 10.18 26.66 18.04
C ILE A 421 9.58 25.61 18.97
N ALA A 422 9.32 24.40 18.50
CA ALA A 422 8.74 23.35 19.31
C ALA A 422 9.68 22.90 20.44
N ALA A 423 10.97 22.75 20.15
CA ALA A 423 11.99 22.39 21.14
C ALA A 423 12.18 23.50 22.19
N SER A 424 12.19 24.78 21.80
CA SER A 424 12.28 25.91 22.74
C SER A 424 11.05 26.01 23.64
N ALA A 425 9.89 25.56 23.16
CA ALA A 425 8.66 25.42 23.95
C ALA A 425 8.68 24.20 24.91
N GLY A 426 9.78 23.45 24.97
CA GLY A 426 9.91 22.27 25.84
C GLY A 426 9.13 21.05 25.37
N LEU A 427 8.71 21.01 24.10
CA LEU A 427 7.95 19.90 23.52
C LEU A 427 8.88 18.82 22.97
N SER A 428 8.51 17.56 23.20
CA SER A 428 9.11 16.43 22.50
C SER A 428 8.63 16.43 21.04
N VAL A 429 9.56 16.49 20.10
CA VAL A 429 9.23 16.73 18.70
C VAL A 429 9.29 15.42 17.90
N LEU A 430 8.19 15.12 17.20
CA LEU A 430 8.04 14.02 16.27
C LEU A 430 7.88 14.58 14.85
N THR A 431 8.26 13.83 13.86
CA THR A 431 8.09 14.20 12.46
C THR A 431 7.33 13.12 11.68
N VAL A 432 6.62 13.57 10.66
CA VAL A 432 5.99 12.71 9.67
C VAL A 432 6.98 12.46 8.53
N PRO A 433 7.15 11.23 8.07
CA PRO A 433 7.98 10.90 6.91
C PRO A 433 7.60 11.68 5.65
N SER A 434 8.45 11.66 4.63
CA SER A 434 8.21 12.33 3.35
C SER A 434 6.95 11.82 2.63
N TYR A 435 6.45 12.61 1.67
CA TYR A 435 5.22 12.30 0.94
C TYR A 435 5.28 10.95 0.20
N ASP A 436 6.46 10.56 -0.32
CA ASP A 436 6.67 9.28 -1.01
C ASP A 436 6.62 8.08 -0.05
N GLU A 437 7.02 8.26 1.20
CA GLU A 437 6.90 7.24 2.26
C GLU A 437 5.48 7.14 2.80
N LEU A 438 4.67 8.19 2.69
CA LEU A 438 3.25 8.19 3.04
C LEU A 438 2.36 7.47 2.02
N LEU A 439 2.84 7.26 0.79
CA LEU A 439 2.12 6.53 -0.27
C LEU A 439 2.25 5.00 -0.12
N SER A 440 3.12 4.50 0.75
CA SER A 440 3.18 3.07 1.05
C SER A 440 1.97 2.66 1.92
N GLU A 441 1.50 1.42 1.77
CA GLU A 441 0.27 0.89 2.39
C GLU A 441 0.28 0.87 3.94
N GLU A 442 1.38 1.23 4.59
CA GLU A 442 1.49 1.28 6.05
C GLU A 442 0.98 2.60 6.63
N SER A 443 0.28 2.51 7.75
CA SER A 443 -0.26 3.67 8.47
C SER A 443 0.82 4.70 8.82
N PRO A 444 0.62 6.02 8.55
CA PRO A 444 1.49 7.10 9.01
C PRO A 444 1.78 7.09 10.51
N LEU A 445 0.87 6.56 11.32
CA LEU A 445 1.07 6.41 12.77
C LEU A 445 2.21 5.44 13.12
N ALA A 446 2.38 4.36 12.35
CA ALA A 446 3.49 3.41 12.54
C ALA A 446 4.85 4.01 12.16
N LYS A 447 4.86 5.14 11.47
CA LYS A 447 6.05 5.83 10.95
C LYS A 447 6.37 7.14 11.68
N LEU A 448 5.60 7.53 12.70
CA LEU A 448 5.99 8.64 13.56
C LEU A 448 7.31 8.30 14.25
N ARG A 449 8.33 9.09 13.97
CA ARG A 449 9.66 8.94 14.58
C ARG A 449 10.10 10.22 15.26
N ALA A 450 10.95 10.08 16.28
CA ALA A 450 11.65 11.22 16.85
C ALA A 450 12.46 11.91 15.73
N ILE A 451 12.61 13.23 15.83
CA ILE A 451 13.45 13.98 14.92
C ILE A 451 14.87 13.46 14.98
N GLU A 452 15.37 13.10 13.85
CA GLU A 452 16.76 12.72 13.69
C GLU A 452 17.60 13.92 13.18
N LEU A 453 18.91 13.78 13.31
CA LEU A 453 19.84 14.82 12.91
C LEU A 453 19.77 15.12 11.41
N GLU A 454 19.39 14.13 10.60
CA GLU A 454 19.16 14.25 9.16
C GLU A 454 18.10 15.31 8.84
N ASP A 455 17.05 15.37 9.65
CA ASP A 455 15.95 16.33 9.50
C ASP A 455 16.40 17.78 9.74
N LEU A 456 17.51 17.97 10.49
CA LEU A 456 18.05 19.27 10.85
C LEU A 456 19.14 19.77 9.88
N LEU A 457 19.85 18.88 9.21
CA LEU A 457 20.98 19.23 8.34
C LEU A 457 20.59 19.79 6.96
N GLY A 458 19.30 19.85 6.67
CA GLY A 458 18.76 20.71 5.62
C GLY A 458 19.17 20.34 4.20
N ARG A 459 19.17 19.07 3.84
CA ARG A 459 19.47 18.62 2.48
C ARG A 459 18.19 18.27 1.72
N ASP A 460 18.09 18.75 0.47
CA ASP A 460 16.97 18.41 -0.40
C ASP A 460 17.00 16.92 -0.80
N PRO A 461 15.85 16.26 -0.93
CA PRO A 461 15.79 14.89 -1.42
C PRO A 461 16.47 14.71 -2.77
N VAL A 462 17.05 13.53 -2.99
CA VAL A 462 17.64 13.17 -4.27
C VAL A 462 16.56 12.81 -5.27
N VAL A 463 16.62 13.41 -6.45
CA VAL A 463 15.74 13.04 -7.57
C VAL A 463 16.49 12.05 -8.45
N LEU A 464 16.19 10.76 -8.32
CA LEU A 464 16.80 9.68 -9.09
C LEU A 464 16.22 9.58 -10.50
N ASP A 465 17.07 9.20 -11.46
CA ASP A 465 16.61 8.65 -12.74
C ASP A 465 16.14 7.20 -12.54
N ASN A 466 14.95 7.04 -11.97
CA ASN A 466 14.39 5.72 -11.70
C ASN A 466 14.23 4.85 -12.96
N PRO A 467 13.77 5.35 -14.12
CA PRO A 467 13.72 4.57 -15.35
C PRO A 467 15.11 4.10 -15.81
N GLY A 468 16.11 4.97 -15.79
CA GLY A 468 17.49 4.62 -16.15
C GLY A 468 18.09 3.58 -15.22
N LEU A 469 17.93 3.74 -13.91
CA LEU A 469 18.39 2.79 -12.90
C LEU A 469 17.67 1.44 -13.02
N ALA A 470 16.36 1.44 -13.25
CA ALA A 470 15.61 0.21 -13.47
C ALA A 470 16.09 -0.52 -14.73
N SER A 471 16.30 0.18 -15.82
CA SER A 471 16.85 -0.40 -17.06
C SER A 471 18.26 -0.98 -16.87
N TRP A 472 19.07 -0.35 -16.02
CA TRP A 472 20.45 -0.78 -15.78
C TRP A 472 20.55 -1.98 -14.83
N ILE A 473 19.71 -2.03 -13.78
CA ILE A 473 19.82 -3.01 -12.69
C ILE A 473 18.86 -4.19 -12.85
N SER A 474 17.64 -3.95 -13.38
CA SER A 474 16.61 -4.99 -13.44
C SER A 474 17.08 -6.20 -14.25
N GLY A 475 16.88 -7.40 -13.68
CA GLY A 475 17.28 -8.65 -14.29
C GLY A 475 18.78 -8.93 -14.32
N ARG A 476 19.64 -7.99 -13.88
CA ARG A 476 21.11 -8.12 -13.85
C ARG A 476 21.60 -8.76 -12.56
N THR A 477 22.77 -9.39 -12.62
CA THR A 477 23.50 -9.81 -11.41
C THR A 477 24.32 -8.63 -10.90
N VAL A 478 24.06 -8.21 -9.65
CA VAL A 478 24.78 -7.13 -8.97
C VAL A 478 25.56 -7.69 -7.81
N LEU A 479 26.83 -7.37 -7.70
CA LEU A 479 27.69 -7.81 -6.60
C LEU A 479 28.12 -6.60 -5.75
N VAL A 480 27.98 -6.71 -4.44
CA VAL A 480 28.41 -5.68 -3.47
C VAL A 480 29.44 -6.29 -2.53
N THR A 481 30.66 -5.76 -2.51
CA THR A 481 31.67 -6.12 -1.49
C THR A 481 31.59 -5.16 -0.32
N GLY A 482 31.92 -5.65 0.90
CA GLY A 482 31.70 -4.85 2.10
C GLY A 482 30.20 -4.65 2.38
N ALA A 483 29.39 -5.64 1.98
CA ALA A 483 27.93 -5.57 2.03
C ALA A 483 27.37 -5.41 3.46
N GLY A 484 28.09 -5.91 4.48
CA GLY A 484 27.72 -5.73 5.88
C GLY A 484 28.09 -4.38 6.48
N GLY A 485 28.82 -3.52 5.75
CA GLY A 485 29.12 -2.15 6.14
C GLY A 485 27.92 -1.21 5.94
N SER A 486 27.96 -0.02 6.56
CA SER A 486 26.84 0.95 6.49
C SER A 486 26.46 1.34 5.05
N ILE A 487 27.44 1.64 4.19
CA ILE A 487 27.20 1.97 2.78
C ILE A 487 26.85 0.71 1.97
N GLY A 488 27.54 -0.42 2.20
CA GLY A 488 27.28 -1.67 1.49
C GLY A 488 25.85 -2.18 1.74
N THR A 489 25.40 -2.18 2.98
CA THR A 489 24.03 -2.56 3.35
C THR A 489 22.99 -1.67 2.66
N GLU A 490 23.22 -0.35 2.64
CA GLU A 490 22.29 0.56 2.00
C GLU A 490 22.34 0.45 0.47
N LEU A 491 23.50 0.21 -0.12
CA LEU A 491 23.58 -0.11 -1.57
C LEU A 491 22.75 -1.34 -1.90
N CYS A 492 22.87 -2.41 -1.09
CA CYS A 492 22.03 -3.61 -1.26
C CYS A 492 20.54 -3.27 -1.16
N ASN A 493 20.13 -2.42 -0.20
CA ASN A 493 18.77 -1.94 -0.04
C ASN A 493 18.27 -1.17 -1.29
N GLN A 494 19.05 -0.23 -1.79
CA GLN A 494 18.68 0.58 -2.94
C GLN A 494 18.65 -0.27 -4.23
N VAL A 495 19.61 -1.18 -4.42
CA VAL A 495 19.65 -2.11 -5.57
C VAL A 495 18.41 -3.03 -5.55
N ALA A 496 18.01 -3.53 -4.38
CA ALA A 496 16.85 -4.39 -4.23
C ALA A 496 15.54 -3.75 -4.75
N ARG A 497 15.39 -2.42 -4.64
CA ARG A 497 14.24 -1.66 -5.14
C ARG A 497 14.06 -1.77 -6.67
N PHE A 498 15.13 -2.03 -7.40
CA PHE A 498 15.13 -2.14 -8.86
C PHE A 498 15.06 -3.59 -9.36
N HIS A 499 14.71 -4.54 -8.48
CA HIS A 499 14.48 -5.95 -8.81
C HIS A 499 15.61 -6.58 -9.65
N PRO A 500 16.86 -6.65 -9.13
CA PRO A 500 17.95 -7.32 -9.80
C PRO A 500 17.59 -8.79 -10.07
N GLY A 501 18.17 -9.37 -11.10
CA GLY A 501 18.07 -10.81 -11.37
C GLY A 501 18.70 -11.62 -10.25
N ARG A 502 19.88 -11.13 -9.73
CA ARG A 502 20.58 -11.69 -8.57
C ARG A 502 21.34 -10.60 -7.84
N LEU A 503 21.27 -10.60 -6.51
CA LEU A 503 22.05 -9.73 -5.63
C LEU A 503 23.04 -10.57 -4.83
N VAL A 504 24.33 -10.35 -5.09
CA VAL A 504 25.44 -11.06 -4.47
C VAL A 504 26.11 -10.16 -3.44
N MET A 505 26.15 -10.59 -2.21
CA MET A 505 26.68 -9.86 -1.07
C MET A 505 27.93 -10.54 -0.55
N VAL A 506 29.05 -9.81 -0.47
CA VAL A 506 30.33 -10.33 0.01
C VAL A 506 30.81 -9.47 1.16
N ASP A 507 31.08 -10.07 2.31
CA ASP A 507 31.71 -9.39 3.46
C ASP A 507 32.69 -10.34 4.19
N ILE A 508 33.68 -9.77 4.86
CA ILE A 508 34.61 -10.54 5.67
C ILE A 508 33.98 -11.00 6.99
N SER A 509 33.01 -10.28 7.49
CA SER A 509 32.31 -10.57 8.73
C SER A 509 31.14 -11.52 8.48
N GLU A 510 31.20 -12.73 9.06
CA GLU A 510 30.10 -13.70 9.04
C GLU A 510 28.81 -13.08 9.62
N PHE A 511 28.92 -12.45 10.79
CA PHE A 511 27.77 -11.84 11.46
C PHE A 511 27.13 -10.75 10.61
N ALA A 512 27.91 -9.81 10.05
CA ALA A 512 27.41 -8.75 9.20
C ALA A 512 26.79 -9.30 7.90
N SER A 513 27.40 -10.34 7.32
CA SER A 513 26.87 -11.06 6.15
C SER A 513 25.49 -11.67 6.43
N HIS A 514 25.35 -12.33 7.59
CA HIS A 514 24.06 -12.91 8.01
C HIS A 514 22.99 -11.83 8.19
N VAL A 515 23.29 -10.77 8.91
CA VAL A 515 22.35 -9.66 9.19
C VAL A 515 21.86 -9.02 7.90
N VAL A 516 22.77 -8.68 6.96
CA VAL A 516 22.37 -8.06 5.70
C VAL A 516 21.57 -9.04 4.82
N GLY A 517 21.92 -10.32 4.82
CA GLY A 517 21.21 -11.37 4.10
C GLY A 517 19.75 -11.50 4.55
N GLU A 518 19.52 -11.60 5.84
CA GLU A 518 18.17 -11.67 6.42
C GLU A 518 17.37 -10.37 6.15
N HIS A 519 18.02 -9.22 6.26
CA HIS A 519 17.37 -7.95 5.96
C HIS A 519 16.93 -7.85 4.49
N ILE A 520 17.77 -8.24 3.54
CA ILE A 520 17.44 -8.20 2.11
C ILE A 520 16.40 -9.28 1.75
N ALA A 521 16.36 -10.41 2.44
CA ALA A 521 15.34 -11.46 2.26
C ALA A 521 13.90 -10.98 2.56
N THR A 522 13.74 -9.86 3.27
CA THR A 522 12.42 -9.22 3.43
C THR A 522 11.96 -8.44 2.19
N LYS A 523 12.87 -8.17 1.24
CA LYS A 523 12.66 -7.30 0.07
C LYS A 523 12.76 -8.05 -1.26
N LEU A 524 13.55 -9.09 -1.32
CA LEU A 524 13.75 -9.91 -2.51
C LEU A 524 13.50 -11.39 -2.20
N PRO A 525 13.00 -12.17 -3.18
CA PRO A 525 12.93 -13.62 -3.06
C PRO A 525 14.30 -14.23 -2.77
N ARG A 526 14.36 -15.25 -1.91
CA ARG A 526 15.63 -15.89 -1.50
C ARG A 526 16.43 -16.47 -2.68
N GLU A 527 15.77 -16.88 -3.74
CA GLU A 527 16.40 -17.42 -4.96
C GLU A 527 17.23 -16.35 -5.71
N ARG A 528 17.01 -15.08 -5.43
CA ARG A 528 17.76 -13.96 -6.02
C ARG A 528 18.85 -13.40 -5.11
N ILE A 529 19.07 -14.01 -3.97
CA ILE A 529 20.01 -13.55 -2.95
C ILE A 529 21.11 -14.57 -2.77
N GLU A 530 22.36 -14.12 -2.84
CA GLU A 530 23.52 -14.93 -2.47
C GLU A 530 24.41 -14.16 -1.50
N VAL A 531 24.83 -14.82 -0.44
CA VAL A 531 25.64 -14.23 0.63
C VAL A 531 26.93 -15.04 0.78
N TYR A 532 28.04 -14.36 0.62
CA TYR A 532 29.36 -14.97 0.73
C TYR A 532 30.16 -14.33 1.87
N VAL A 533 30.77 -15.16 2.70
CA VAL A 533 31.85 -14.74 3.58
C VAL A 533 33.15 -14.78 2.79
N GLY A 534 33.79 -13.61 2.63
CA GLY A 534 35.00 -13.51 1.80
C GLY A 534 35.80 -12.23 2.09
N ASN A 535 37.11 -12.39 2.10
CA ASN A 535 38.06 -11.27 2.19
C ASN A 535 38.38 -10.76 0.79
N ALA A 536 38.12 -9.46 0.53
CA ALA A 536 38.38 -8.85 -0.77
C ALA A 536 39.84 -8.98 -1.25
N ARG A 537 40.80 -9.17 -0.33
CA ARG A 537 42.22 -9.40 -0.67
C ARG A 537 42.53 -10.84 -1.11
N ASN A 538 41.64 -11.80 -0.82
CA ASN A 538 41.87 -13.17 -1.18
C ASN A 538 41.46 -13.38 -2.65
N ARG A 539 42.48 -13.40 -3.53
CA ARG A 539 42.26 -13.50 -4.98
C ARG A 539 41.53 -14.78 -5.38
N GLU A 540 41.92 -15.94 -4.79
CA GLU A 540 41.31 -17.22 -5.12
C GLU A 540 39.81 -17.22 -4.77
N ARG A 541 39.47 -16.80 -3.54
CA ARG A 541 38.08 -16.75 -3.09
C ARG A 541 37.23 -15.74 -3.88
N MET A 542 37.81 -14.57 -4.18
CA MET A 542 37.09 -13.57 -4.98
C MET A 542 36.89 -14.07 -6.42
N LEU A 543 37.89 -14.69 -7.02
CA LEU A 543 37.77 -15.24 -8.37
C LEU A 543 36.71 -16.35 -8.43
N GLU A 544 36.71 -17.28 -7.46
CA GLU A 544 35.69 -18.31 -7.32
C GLU A 544 34.26 -17.70 -7.31
N ILE A 545 34.05 -16.66 -6.50
CA ILE A 545 32.75 -15.98 -6.39
C ILE A 545 32.37 -15.32 -7.71
N PHE A 546 33.31 -14.58 -8.33
CA PHE A 546 33.04 -13.86 -9.57
C PHE A 546 32.79 -14.79 -10.77
N GLU A 547 33.52 -15.88 -10.89
CA GLU A 547 33.32 -16.87 -11.96
C GLU A 547 31.99 -17.59 -11.84
N ARG A 548 31.59 -17.90 -10.60
CA ARG A 548 30.32 -18.55 -10.30
C ARG A 548 29.13 -17.64 -10.56
N GLU A 549 29.17 -16.40 -10.08
CA GLU A 549 28.03 -15.47 -10.11
C GLU A 549 27.98 -14.57 -11.34
N ARG A 550 29.12 -14.39 -12.03
CA ARG A 550 29.29 -13.56 -13.22
C ARG A 550 28.57 -12.22 -13.14
N PRO A 551 28.93 -11.34 -12.17
CA PRO A 551 28.23 -10.08 -11.96
C PRO A 551 28.37 -9.15 -13.16
N HIS A 552 27.27 -8.52 -13.54
CA HIS A 552 27.24 -7.46 -14.54
C HIS A 552 27.71 -6.14 -13.94
N ILE A 553 27.36 -5.89 -12.67
CA ILE A 553 27.64 -4.65 -11.96
C ILE A 553 28.29 -5.01 -10.64
N VAL A 554 29.39 -4.31 -10.30
CA VAL A 554 30.12 -4.49 -9.04
C VAL A 554 30.20 -3.16 -8.29
N PHE A 555 29.73 -3.16 -7.05
CA PHE A 555 29.95 -2.05 -6.11
C PHE A 555 30.99 -2.49 -5.07
N HIS A 556 32.13 -1.80 -5.05
CA HIS A 556 33.21 -2.12 -4.13
C HIS A 556 33.23 -1.14 -2.95
N ALA A 557 32.56 -1.55 -1.82
CA ALA A 557 32.47 -0.77 -0.60
C ALA A 557 33.35 -1.32 0.54
N ALA A 558 34.08 -2.40 0.32
CA ALA A 558 35.00 -2.97 1.30
C ALA A 558 36.24 -2.09 1.48
N ALA A 559 36.42 -1.54 2.69
CA ALA A 559 37.59 -0.73 3.04
C ALA A 559 37.73 -0.58 4.55
N TYR A 560 38.97 -0.35 5.03
CA TYR A 560 39.22 0.15 6.38
C TYR A 560 39.12 1.68 6.36
N LYS A 561 38.32 2.25 7.26
CA LYS A 561 37.97 3.71 7.23
C LYS A 561 38.35 4.49 8.48
N HIS A 562 38.74 3.83 9.57
CA HIS A 562 38.99 4.49 10.85
C HIS A 562 40.42 5.04 10.91
N VAL A 563 40.57 6.35 10.63
CA VAL A 563 41.86 7.03 10.58
C VAL A 563 42.73 6.73 11.80
N PRO A 564 42.31 6.87 13.08
CA PRO A 564 43.19 6.62 14.21
C PRO A 564 43.74 5.20 14.30
N LEU A 565 43.01 4.20 13.79
CA LEU A 565 43.43 2.81 13.81
C LEU A 565 44.47 2.50 12.72
N THR A 566 44.45 3.26 11.65
CA THR A 566 45.29 3.04 10.45
C THR A 566 46.56 3.86 10.43
N GLU A 567 46.78 4.74 11.40
CA GLU A 567 47.94 5.66 11.40
C GLU A 567 49.20 5.06 12.01
N THR A 568 49.11 3.96 12.76
CA THR A 568 50.24 3.37 13.49
C THR A 568 50.43 1.89 13.12
N VAL A 569 50.21 1.01 14.03
CA VAL A 569 50.48 -0.44 13.91
C VAL A 569 49.73 -1.13 12.75
N ASN A 570 48.61 -0.60 12.34
CA ASN A 570 47.78 -1.17 11.28
C ASN A 570 47.96 -0.47 9.93
N ALA A 571 49.00 0.37 9.78
CA ALA A 571 49.22 1.17 8.58
C ALA A 571 49.32 0.31 7.31
N TRP A 572 50.18 -0.69 7.32
CA TRP A 572 50.37 -1.61 6.20
C TRP A 572 49.12 -2.45 5.91
N GLU A 573 48.43 -2.91 6.93
CA GLU A 573 47.17 -3.65 6.77
C GLU A 573 46.09 -2.78 6.10
N ALA A 574 46.05 -1.49 6.43
CA ALA A 574 45.11 -0.55 5.80
C ALA A 574 45.43 -0.34 4.31
N VAL A 575 46.72 -0.18 3.97
CA VAL A 575 47.17 -0.09 2.57
C VAL A 575 46.79 -1.33 1.81
N ARG A 576 47.16 -2.50 2.30
CA ARG A 576 46.82 -3.78 1.65
C ARG A 576 45.34 -3.98 1.52
N ASN A 577 44.58 -3.70 2.56
CA ASN A 577 43.15 -3.90 2.50
C ASN A 577 42.49 -2.98 1.47
N ASN A 578 42.85 -1.70 1.46
CA ASN A 578 42.19 -0.72 0.62
C ASN A 578 42.68 -0.74 -0.83
N VAL A 579 43.99 -1.02 -1.07
CA VAL A 579 44.57 -1.03 -2.42
C VAL A 579 44.51 -2.42 -3.04
N LEU A 580 45.10 -3.44 -2.38
CA LEU A 580 45.11 -4.79 -2.92
C LEU A 580 43.70 -5.36 -3.04
N GLY A 581 42.84 -5.13 -2.00
CA GLY A 581 41.45 -5.55 -2.06
C GLY A 581 40.68 -4.94 -3.23
N THR A 582 40.95 -3.65 -3.54
CA THR A 582 40.36 -2.98 -4.70
C THR A 582 40.88 -3.58 -6.02
N LEU A 583 42.21 -3.77 -6.15
CA LEU A 583 42.81 -4.36 -7.35
C LEU A 583 42.33 -5.79 -7.61
N VAL A 584 42.29 -6.64 -6.59
CA VAL A 584 41.78 -8.01 -6.71
C VAL A 584 40.32 -8.01 -7.18
N ALA A 585 39.46 -7.20 -6.56
CA ALA A 585 38.07 -7.10 -6.96
C ALA A 585 37.89 -6.55 -8.39
N ALA A 586 38.71 -5.55 -8.79
CA ALA A 586 38.71 -4.98 -10.13
C ALA A 586 39.19 -5.96 -11.19
N GLU A 587 40.25 -6.73 -10.91
CA GLU A 587 40.75 -7.79 -11.80
C GLU A 587 39.74 -8.93 -11.97
N CYS A 588 39.09 -9.38 -10.88
CA CYS A 588 38.04 -10.37 -10.95
C CYS A 588 36.84 -9.86 -11.78
N ALA A 589 36.45 -8.60 -11.62
CA ALA A 589 35.39 -7.98 -12.42
C ALA A 589 35.76 -7.96 -13.93
N ARG A 590 37.02 -7.66 -14.24
CA ARG A 590 37.54 -7.69 -15.60
C ARG A 590 37.59 -9.11 -16.18
N ALA A 591 38.00 -10.08 -15.38
CA ALA A 591 38.11 -11.48 -15.80
C ALA A 591 36.74 -12.07 -16.23
N VAL A 592 35.65 -11.64 -15.59
CA VAL A 592 34.28 -12.07 -15.94
C VAL A 592 33.56 -11.10 -16.89
N ALA A 593 34.27 -10.08 -17.41
CA ALA A 593 33.75 -9.03 -18.29
C ALA A 593 32.54 -8.31 -17.70
N ALA A 594 32.58 -7.96 -16.42
CA ALA A 594 31.57 -7.15 -15.78
C ALA A 594 31.39 -5.80 -16.55
N GLU A 595 30.19 -5.32 -16.70
CA GLU A 595 29.91 -4.07 -17.44
C GLU A 595 30.48 -2.86 -16.71
N LYS A 596 30.31 -2.83 -15.37
CA LYS A 596 30.77 -1.73 -14.51
C LYS A 596 31.33 -2.20 -13.19
N PHE A 597 32.37 -1.50 -12.77
CA PHE A 597 32.96 -1.60 -11.44
C PHE A 597 32.93 -0.21 -10.79
N VAL A 598 32.22 -0.06 -9.67
CA VAL A 598 32.07 1.22 -8.96
C VAL A 598 32.83 1.15 -7.64
N LEU A 599 33.90 1.91 -7.52
CA LEU A 599 34.70 2.05 -6.30
C LEU A 599 34.07 3.13 -5.40
N ILE A 600 33.76 2.78 -4.18
CA ILE A 600 33.37 3.74 -3.14
C ILE A 600 34.63 4.39 -2.57
N SER A 601 34.78 5.71 -2.76
CA SER A 601 35.88 6.50 -2.24
C SER A 601 35.43 7.57 -1.24
N THR A 602 36.30 8.48 -0.87
CA THR A 602 36.09 9.45 0.22
C THR A 602 36.73 10.81 -0.10
N ASP A 603 36.23 11.87 0.51
CA ASP A 603 36.84 13.21 0.54
C ASP A 603 38.27 13.20 1.08
N LYS A 604 38.60 12.26 1.96
CA LYS A 604 39.95 12.10 2.55
C LYS A 604 41.02 11.59 1.57
N ALA A 605 40.59 11.12 0.39
CA ALA A 605 41.49 10.79 -0.71
C ALA A 605 42.05 12.07 -1.45
N VAL A 606 41.45 13.23 -1.18
CA VAL A 606 41.87 14.51 -1.71
C VAL A 606 42.98 15.09 -0.83
N ARG A 607 44.18 15.36 -1.39
CA ARG A 607 45.38 15.85 -0.65
C ARG A 607 45.52 15.13 0.70
N PRO A 608 45.68 13.80 0.69
CA PRO A 608 45.53 13.00 1.90
C PRO A 608 46.59 13.39 2.96
N SER A 609 46.15 13.53 4.21
CA SER A 609 46.98 13.70 5.39
C SER A 609 47.11 12.44 6.25
N SER A 610 46.33 11.43 5.93
CA SER A 610 46.27 10.15 6.65
C SER A 610 46.61 8.97 5.75
N ILE A 611 47.11 7.88 6.34
CA ILE A 611 47.37 6.61 5.62
C ILE A 611 46.07 6.07 5.01
N MET A 612 44.96 6.15 5.73
CA MET A 612 43.66 5.74 5.21
C MET A 612 43.31 6.55 3.94
N GLY A 613 43.42 7.88 3.98
CA GLY A 613 43.18 8.74 2.84
C GLY A 613 44.12 8.42 1.67
N ALA A 614 45.45 8.30 1.93
CA ALA A 614 46.43 7.95 0.93
C ALA A 614 46.21 6.59 0.29
N SER A 615 45.80 5.59 1.09
CA SER A 615 45.43 4.24 0.56
C SER A 615 44.20 4.29 -0.36
N LYS A 616 43.19 5.10 -0.03
CA LYS A 616 42.02 5.31 -0.90
C LYS A 616 42.38 6.07 -2.18
N ARG A 617 43.22 7.09 -2.08
CA ARG A 617 43.77 7.81 -3.25
C ARG A 617 44.52 6.86 -4.17
N LEU A 618 45.39 6.03 -3.62
CA LEU A 618 46.14 5.03 -4.39
C LEU A 618 45.24 4.01 -5.06
N ALA A 619 44.16 3.61 -4.38
CA ALA A 619 43.13 2.72 -4.98
C ALA A 619 42.42 3.39 -6.15
N GLU A 620 42.08 4.71 -6.07
CA GLU A 620 41.51 5.47 -7.17
C GLU A 620 42.49 5.51 -8.36
N LEU A 621 43.72 5.89 -8.11
CA LEU A 621 44.77 5.96 -9.15
C LEU A 621 45.00 4.60 -9.81
N ALA A 622 45.05 3.52 -9.04
CA ALA A 622 45.22 2.18 -9.52
C ALA A 622 44.10 1.74 -10.48
N ILE A 623 42.81 1.94 -10.12
CA ILE A 623 41.71 1.55 -11.03
C ILE A 623 41.62 2.46 -12.28
N MET A 624 42.05 3.73 -12.18
CA MET A 624 42.11 4.64 -13.33
C MET A 624 43.30 4.34 -14.27
N SER A 625 44.33 3.67 -13.76
CA SER A 625 45.51 3.24 -14.53
C SER A 625 45.34 1.86 -15.16
N LEU A 626 44.25 1.12 -14.86
CA LEU A 626 43.99 -0.15 -15.51
C LEU A 626 43.80 0.04 -17.02
N PRO A 627 44.30 -0.92 -17.86
CA PRO A 627 44.12 -0.82 -19.30
C PRO A 627 42.64 -0.82 -19.69
N GLU A 628 42.33 -0.17 -20.82
CA GLU A 628 40.97 -0.15 -21.37
C GLU A 628 40.47 -1.58 -21.62
N THR A 629 39.33 -1.87 -21.06
CA THR A 629 38.65 -3.17 -21.13
C THR A 629 37.15 -2.94 -21.30
N PRO A 630 36.35 -3.97 -21.61
CA PRO A 630 34.89 -3.86 -21.61
C PRO A 630 34.32 -3.38 -20.28
N THR A 631 34.99 -3.66 -19.15
CA THR A 631 34.60 -3.21 -17.81
C THR A 631 34.91 -1.72 -17.62
N LYS A 632 33.88 -0.92 -17.32
CA LYS A 632 34.00 0.50 -17.03
C LYS A 632 34.29 0.73 -15.56
N PHE A 633 35.45 1.30 -15.24
CA PHE A 633 35.84 1.63 -13.88
C PHE A 633 35.35 3.03 -13.53
N VAL A 634 34.66 3.13 -12.39
CA VAL A 634 34.07 4.37 -11.88
C VAL A 634 34.44 4.54 -10.41
N GLY A 635 35.01 5.68 -10.03
CA GLY A 635 35.23 6.06 -8.65
C GLY A 635 34.19 7.09 -8.20
N VAL A 636 33.74 7.02 -6.95
CA VAL A 636 32.77 7.98 -6.37
C VAL A 636 33.26 8.44 -5.02
N ARG A 637 33.60 9.74 -4.91
CA ARG A 637 34.03 10.41 -3.69
C ARG A 637 32.85 11.07 -2.99
N PHE A 638 32.79 10.92 -1.69
CA PHE A 638 31.88 11.68 -0.83
C PHE A 638 32.45 11.81 0.58
N GLY A 639 31.90 12.75 1.36
CA GLY A 639 32.34 13.04 2.72
C GLY A 639 31.76 12.07 3.77
N ASN A 640 31.55 12.59 4.97
CA ASN A 640 31.04 11.73 6.04
C ASN A 640 29.56 11.43 5.85
N VAL A 641 29.16 10.22 6.24
CA VAL A 641 27.75 9.81 6.27
C VAL A 641 27.27 9.74 7.70
N LEU A 642 26.02 10.24 7.92
CA LEU A 642 25.41 10.32 9.23
C LEU A 642 25.11 8.92 9.79
N GLY A 643 25.37 8.71 11.07
CA GLY A 643 24.99 7.48 11.76
C GLY A 643 25.77 6.22 11.36
N SER A 644 26.83 6.34 10.53
CA SER A 644 27.66 5.18 10.17
C SER A 644 28.41 4.61 11.38
N ASN A 645 28.60 3.27 11.37
CA ASN A 645 29.28 2.56 12.46
C ASN A 645 30.64 3.17 12.81
N GLY A 646 30.86 3.48 14.10
CA GLY A 646 32.07 4.10 14.63
C GLY A 646 32.26 5.57 14.25
N SER A 647 31.25 6.25 13.71
CA SER A 647 31.31 7.70 13.44
C SER A 647 31.04 8.55 14.69
N VAL A 648 31.20 9.85 14.57
CA VAL A 648 31.07 10.82 15.65
C VAL A 648 29.67 10.84 16.30
N ILE A 649 28.61 10.65 15.53
CA ILE A 649 27.23 10.72 16.00
C ILE A 649 26.86 9.59 16.98
N PRO A 650 27.05 8.32 16.68
CA PRO A 650 26.87 7.24 17.64
C PRO A 650 27.67 7.46 18.95
N LYS A 651 28.91 7.93 18.83
CA LYS A 651 29.75 8.25 19.98
C LYS A 651 29.16 9.37 20.84
N PHE A 652 28.66 10.45 20.21
CA PHE A 652 28.01 11.53 20.94
C PHE A 652 26.72 11.05 21.63
N ARG A 653 25.90 10.24 20.96
CA ARG A 653 24.69 9.65 21.55
C ARG A 653 25.01 8.80 22.78
N GLU A 654 26.06 7.98 22.72
CA GLU A 654 26.53 7.18 23.84
C GLU A 654 27.00 8.04 25.02
N GLN A 655 27.82 9.07 24.74
CA GLN A 655 28.29 10.02 25.75
C GLN A 655 27.16 10.82 26.39
N ILE A 656 26.19 11.26 25.61
CA ILE A 656 24.98 11.96 26.09
C ILE A 656 24.12 11.02 26.96
N ALA A 657 23.93 9.77 26.54
CA ALA A 657 23.20 8.77 27.33
C ALA A 657 23.87 8.49 28.67
N SER A 658 25.20 8.47 28.70
CA SER A 658 26.03 8.26 29.91
C SER A 658 26.16 9.52 30.81
N GLY A 659 25.55 10.65 30.43
CA GLY A 659 25.61 11.90 31.19
C GLY A 659 26.79 12.79 30.86
N GLY A 660 27.59 12.47 29.87
CA GLY A 660 28.72 13.27 29.37
C GLY A 660 30.06 13.00 30.05
N PRO A 661 31.08 13.81 29.78
CA PRO A 661 31.11 14.93 28.84
C PRO A 661 31.10 14.47 27.37
N VAL A 662 30.62 15.36 26.45
CA VAL A 662 30.75 15.13 25.01
C VAL A 662 32.14 15.60 24.54
N THR A 663 32.87 14.72 23.84
CA THR A 663 34.25 15.01 23.42
C THR A 663 34.30 15.43 21.96
N VAL A 664 34.76 16.64 21.69
CA VAL A 664 35.00 17.24 20.37
C VAL A 664 36.50 17.47 20.18
N THR A 665 37.05 17.19 19.01
CA THR A 665 38.47 17.32 18.75
C THR A 665 38.95 18.77 18.71
N HIS A 666 38.20 19.66 18.04
CA HIS A 666 38.51 21.09 17.96
C HIS A 666 37.25 21.94 17.77
N PRO A 667 37.13 23.15 18.34
CA PRO A 667 35.93 23.98 18.21
C PRO A 667 35.63 24.41 16.76
N GLU A 668 36.65 24.60 15.93
CA GLU A 668 36.52 25.05 14.52
C GLU A 668 36.49 23.90 13.51
N MET A 669 36.55 22.66 13.97
CA MET A 669 36.54 21.50 13.08
C MET A 669 35.23 21.43 12.30
N THR A 670 35.34 21.35 10.98
CA THR A 670 34.20 21.15 10.10
C THR A 670 34.26 19.81 9.37
N ARG A 671 33.08 19.26 9.04
CA ARG A 671 32.94 18.09 8.18
C ARG A 671 31.73 18.27 7.27
N TYR A 672 31.81 17.65 6.10
CA TYR A 672 30.66 17.49 5.24
C TYR A 672 29.84 16.28 5.70
N PHE A 673 28.52 16.41 5.68
CA PHE A 673 27.63 15.33 6.04
C PHE A 673 26.58 15.08 5.00
N MET A 674 26.22 13.80 4.86
CA MET A 674 25.16 13.31 3.99
C MET A 674 24.47 12.13 4.69
N SER A 675 23.19 11.87 4.41
CA SER A 675 22.55 10.64 4.90
C SER A 675 23.08 9.41 4.16
N ILE A 676 23.02 8.24 4.82
CA ILE A 676 23.47 6.99 4.20
C ILE A 676 22.62 6.66 2.94
N PRO A 677 21.25 6.78 2.98
CA PRO A 677 20.43 6.60 1.80
C PRO A 677 20.75 7.56 0.66
N GLU A 678 20.97 8.85 0.95
CA GLU A 678 21.36 9.85 -0.06
C GLU A 678 22.67 9.48 -0.74
N ALA A 679 23.68 9.08 0.05
CA ALA A 679 24.98 8.66 -0.49
C ALA A 679 24.83 7.44 -1.41
N ALA A 680 24.12 6.40 -0.98
CA ALA A 680 23.89 5.20 -1.78
C ALA A 680 23.12 5.48 -3.07
N GLN A 681 22.09 6.31 -3.00
CA GLN A 681 21.31 6.74 -4.18
C GLN A 681 22.18 7.49 -5.20
N LEU A 682 23.00 8.43 -4.74
CA LEU A 682 23.89 9.19 -5.62
C LEU A 682 25.04 8.32 -6.18
N VAL A 683 25.50 7.30 -5.43
CA VAL A 683 26.45 6.30 -5.94
C VAL A 683 25.83 5.48 -7.08
N LEU A 684 24.60 5.04 -6.95
CA LEU A 684 23.87 4.36 -8.03
C LEU A 684 23.75 5.27 -9.26
N GLN A 685 23.39 6.53 -9.07
CA GLN A 685 23.27 7.52 -10.13
C GLN A 685 24.61 7.79 -10.83
N ALA A 686 25.70 7.94 -10.07
CA ALA A 686 27.05 8.08 -10.61
C ALA A 686 27.49 6.82 -11.38
N GLY A 687 27.18 5.64 -10.86
CA GLY A 687 27.41 4.36 -11.54
C GLY A 687 26.68 4.26 -12.87
N LEU A 688 25.41 4.67 -12.94
CA LEU A 688 24.61 4.70 -14.18
C LEU A 688 25.28 5.62 -15.23
N MET A 689 25.64 6.85 -14.85
CA MET A 689 26.22 7.86 -15.74
C MET A 689 27.67 7.58 -16.09
N GLY A 690 28.37 6.72 -15.36
CA GLY A 690 29.82 6.50 -15.48
C GLY A 690 30.28 6.07 -16.86
N HIS A 691 31.24 6.81 -17.43
CA HIS A 691 32.03 6.44 -18.61
C HIS A 691 33.30 5.67 -18.17
N PRO A 692 34.02 5.06 -19.07
CA PRO A 692 35.29 4.43 -18.72
C PRO A 692 36.20 5.41 -17.96
N GLN A 693 36.85 4.92 -16.89
CA GLN A 693 37.80 5.66 -16.05
C GLN A 693 37.29 7.01 -15.56
N SER A 694 36.07 7.04 -15.05
CA SER A 694 35.44 8.26 -14.53
C SER A 694 35.49 8.35 -13.02
N LEU A 695 35.89 9.51 -12.52
CA LEU A 695 35.84 9.85 -11.10
C LEU A 695 34.76 10.91 -10.85
N PHE A 696 33.87 10.62 -9.92
CA PHE A 696 32.80 11.52 -9.53
C PHE A 696 32.94 11.99 -8.08
N VAL A 697 32.45 13.18 -7.81
CA VAL A 697 32.29 13.74 -6.47
C VAL A 697 30.83 14.08 -6.25
N LEU A 698 30.29 13.64 -5.12
CA LEU A 698 28.93 13.98 -4.72
C LEU A 698 28.90 15.39 -4.12
N ASP A 699 27.83 16.13 -4.40
CA ASP A 699 27.62 17.44 -3.79
C ASP A 699 27.32 17.27 -2.30
N MET A 700 28.26 17.67 -1.47
CA MET A 700 28.19 17.53 -0.02
C MET A 700 27.45 18.69 0.67
N GLY A 701 27.04 19.72 -0.08
CA GLY A 701 26.44 20.93 0.49
C GLY A 701 27.42 21.76 1.31
N ARG A 702 26.96 22.36 2.40
CA ARG A 702 27.80 23.19 3.29
C ARG A 702 28.47 22.33 4.37
N PRO A 703 29.74 22.66 4.73
CA PRO A 703 30.40 22.00 5.85
C PRO A 703 29.74 22.40 7.18
N VAL A 704 29.67 21.46 8.11
CA VAL A 704 29.04 21.62 9.43
C VAL A 704 30.11 21.60 10.51
N LEU A 705 30.04 22.54 11.46
CA LEU A 705 30.87 22.54 12.65
C LEU A 705 30.53 21.35 13.57
N ILE A 706 31.52 20.55 13.94
CA ILE A 706 31.32 19.38 14.79
C ILE A 706 30.80 19.75 16.18
N VAL A 707 31.20 20.94 16.68
CA VAL A 707 30.71 21.43 17.97
C VAL A 707 29.21 21.82 17.92
N GLU A 708 28.74 22.36 16.79
CA GLU A 708 27.31 22.65 16.62
C GLU A 708 26.50 21.38 16.53
N LEU A 709 27.01 20.36 15.83
CA LEU A 709 26.43 19.04 15.78
C LEU A 709 26.28 18.44 17.18
N ALA A 710 27.31 18.56 18.01
CA ALA A 710 27.29 18.09 19.40
C ALA A 710 26.21 18.84 20.23
N ARG A 711 26.16 20.18 20.10
CA ARG A 711 25.15 21.01 20.76
C ARG A 711 23.73 20.64 20.38
N GLU A 712 23.48 20.42 19.10
CA GLU A 712 22.17 20.00 18.60
C GLU A 712 21.75 18.61 19.16
N LEU A 713 22.66 17.65 19.19
CA LEU A 713 22.39 16.34 19.78
C LEU A 713 22.10 16.41 21.29
N ILE A 714 22.86 17.26 22.03
CA ILE A 714 22.60 17.50 23.45
C ILE A 714 21.19 18.12 23.61
N ARG A 715 20.85 19.13 22.78
CA ARG A 715 19.55 19.79 22.81
C ARG A 715 18.40 18.83 22.54
N LEU A 716 18.52 17.99 21.51
CA LEU A 716 17.51 16.99 21.17
C LEU A 716 17.30 15.96 22.30
N ALA A 717 18.39 15.58 22.98
CA ALA A 717 18.31 14.55 24.03
C ALA A 717 17.91 15.09 25.40
N ARG A 718 18.22 16.37 25.73
CA ARG A 718 18.10 16.95 27.06
C ARG A 718 17.31 18.26 27.12
N GLY A 719 16.82 18.76 26.01
CA GLY A 719 16.04 20.02 25.93
C GLY A 719 16.88 21.30 25.99
N SER A 720 18.17 21.24 26.33
CA SER A 720 19.06 22.40 26.41
C SER A 720 20.45 22.08 25.89
N THR A 721 21.02 23.02 25.16
CA THR A 721 22.38 22.90 24.59
C THR A 721 23.48 22.86 25.66
N ASN A 722 23.22 23.36 26.84
CA ASN A 722 24.17 23.45 27.94
C ASN A 722 23.98 22.38 29.03
N ALA A 723 23.09 21.42 28.79
CA ALA A 723 22.79 20.36 29.75
C ALA A 723 23.97 19.40 30.00
N ILE A 724 24.88 19.30 29.05
CA ILE A 724 26.07 18.43 29.11
C ILE A 724 27.30 19.21 28.64
N PRO A 725 28.42 19.19 29.41
CA PRO A 725 29.63 19.89 29.00
C PRO A 725 30.29 19.28 27.77
N ILE A 726 30.86 20.14 26.92
CA ILE A 726 31.65 19.74 25.76
C ILE A 726 33.13 19.96 26.13
N VAL A 727 33.94 18.90 25.95
CA VAL A 727 35.39 18.91 26.20
C VAL A 727 36.15 18.80 24.89
N TYR A 728 37.17 19.63 24.70
CA TYR A 728 38.02 19.58 23.53
C TYR A 728 39.25 18.72 23.76
N THR A 729 39.50 17.75 22.88
CA THR A 729 40.54 16.72 23.06
C THR A 729 41.82 16.97 22.24
N GLY A 730 41.81 17.95 21.34
CA GLY A 730 42.89 18.17 20.36
C GLY A 730 42.72 17.29 19.11
N LEU A 731 43.40 17.73 18.02
CA LEU A 731 43.47 16.98 16.77
C LEU A 731 44.21 15.66 16.94
N ARG A 732 43.70 14.62 16.31
CA ARG A 732 44.35 13.30 16.26
C ARG A 732 45.35 13.23 15.10
N PRO A 733 46.36 12.35 15.16
CA PRO A 733 47.24 12.14 14.02
C PRO A 733 46.46 11.77 12.75
N GLY A 734 46.78 12.42 11.64
CA GLY A 734 46.11 12.20 10.36
C GLY A 734 44.78 12.90 10.14
N GLU A 735 44.21 13.55 11.19
CA GLU A 735 42.95 14.30 11.03
C GLU A 735 43.21 15.71 10.46
N LYS A 736 42.42 16.13 9.48
CA LYS A 736 42.35 17.48 8.98
C LYS A 736 41.40 18.35 9.78
N MET A 737 41.70 19.64 9.90
CA MET A 737 40.76 20.64 10.45
C MET A 737 39.49 20.74 9.57
N HIS A 738 39.68 20.87 8.26
CA HIS A 738 38.65 20.99 7.24
C HIS A 738 38.93 19.97 6.15
N GLU A 739 37.91 19.22 5.72
CA GLU A 739 38.02 18.32 4.59
C GLU A 739 37.76 19.06 3.27
N GLU A 740 38.35 18.57 2.20
CA GLU A 740 38.29 19.16 0.88
C GLU A 740 37.67 18.19 -0.12
N LEU A 741 36.95 18.72 -1.12
CA LEU A 741 36.31 17.93 -2.15
C LEU A 741 37.09 17.84 -3.45
N THR A 742 38.03 18.79 -3.65
CA THR A 742 38.91 18.92 -4.84
C THR A 742 40.36 18.95 -4.47
N GLY A 743 41.21 18.31 -5.28
CA GLY A 743 42.65 18.42 -5.25
C GLY A 743 43.19 19.55 -6.13
N ASP A 744 44.49 19.82 -6.01
CA ASP A 744 45.17 20.79 -6.85
C ASP A 744 45.15 20.29 -8.32
N GLY A 745 44.68 21.14 -9.24
CA GLY A 745 44.58 20.80 -10.66
C GLY A 745 43.35 19.96 -11.05
N GLU A 746 42.50 19.56 -10.09
CA GLU A 746 41.22 18.93 -10.37
C GLU A 746 40.16 19.97 -10.74
N GLN A 747 39.40 19.74 -11.83
CA GLN A 747 38.27 20.58 -12.23
C GLN A 747 36.98 19.78 -12.16
N PHE A 748 35.91 20.45 -11.79
CA PHE A 748 34.58 19.86 -11.78
C PHE A 748 33.83 20.16 -13.07
N LEU A 749 33.36 19.12 -13.75
CA LEU A 749 32.39 19.22 -14.83
C LEU A 749 31.01 18.86 -14.34
N PRO A 750 29.97 19.60 -14.74
CA PRO A 750 28.58 19.22 -14.46
C PRO A 750 28.24 17.91 -15.15
N THR A 751 27.27 17.18 -14.56
CA THR A 751 26.74 15.97 -15.16
C THR A 751 25.23 16.14 -15.40
N ALA A 752 24.57 15.11 -15.92
CA ALA A 752 23.10 15.08 -16.06
C ALA A 752 22.37 15.17 -14.70
N HIS A 753 23.05 14.88 -13.59
CA HIS A 753 22.49 14.96 -12.25
C HIS A 753 23.12 16.11 -11.44
N ALA A 754 22.29 17.05 -10.97
CA ALA A 754 22.77 18.30 -10.32
C ALA A 754 23.67 18.05 -9.10
N LYS A 755 23.46 16.96 -8.34
CA LYS A 755 24.24 16.61 -7.15
C LYS A 755 25.45 15.71 -7.42
N VAL A 756 25.78 15.40 -8.68
CA VAL A 756 26.94 14.58 -9.06
C VAL A 756 27.79 15.36 -10.03
N ARG A 757 29.08 15.54 -9.72
CA ARG A 757 30.03 16.24 -10.56
C ARG A 757 31.13 15.29 -10.99
N ARG A 758 31.56 15.38 -12.25
CA ARG A 758 32.71 14.62 -12.75
C ARG A 758 34.00 15.36 -12.48
N VAL A 759 34.98 14.67 -11.95
CA VAL A 759 36.32 15.18 -11.77
C VAL A 759 37.12 14.98 -13.06
N VAL A 760 37.74 16.04 -13.55
CA VAL A 760 38.75 15.97 -14.59
C VAL A 760 40.08 16.37 -13.91
N ALA A 761 40.91 15.37 -13.71
CA ALA A 761 42.25 15.59 -13.21
C ALA A 761 43.19 15.85 -14.41
N SER A 762 44.19 16.78 -14.25
CA SER A 762 45.38 16.73 -15.11
C SER A 762 46.04 15.37 -14.87
N LEU A 763 46.33 14.61 -15.94
CA LEU A 763 46.93 13.29 -15.90
C LEU A 763 48.13 13.25 -14.96
N GLU A 764 47.96 12.79 -13.73
CA GLU A 764 49.09 12.24 -12.98
C GLU A 764 49.60 11.03 -13.76
N ALA A 765 50.88 10.76 -13.72
CA ALA A 765 51.49 9.66 -14.43
C ALA A 765 50.73 8.34 -14.09
N ALA A 766 50.40 7.57 -15.11
CA ALA A 766 49.74 6.27 -14.94
C ALA A 766 50.60 5.38 -14.01
N ILE A 767 49.96 4.75 -13.04
CA ILE A 767 50.65 3.82 -12.10
C ILE A 767 50.94 2.51 -12.83
N ASP A 768 52.17 2.03 -12.71
CA ASP A 768 52.51 0.67 -13.10
C ASP A 768 51.87 -0.33 -12.12
N ILE A 769 50.83 -1.03 -12.61
CA ILE A 769 50.05 -1.95 -11.78
C ILE A 769 50.87 -3.16 -11.35
N ASP A 770 51.79 -3.65 -12.21
CA ASP A 770 52.63 -4.80 -11.89
C ASP A 770 53.69 -4.44 -10.82
N GLU A 771 54.25 -3.24 -10.87
CA GLU A 771 55.10 -2.76 -9.80
C GLU A 771 54.33 -2.54 -8.49
N LEU A 772 53.13 -2.00 -8.56
CA LEU A 772 52.27 -1.81 -7.40
C LEU A 772 51.90 -3.13 -6.74
N LEU A 773 51.53 -4.15 -7.51
CA LEU A 773 51.23 -5.51 -6.98
C LEU A 773 52.45 -6.13 -6.34
N ARG A 774 53.62 -6.03 -6.97
CA ARG A 774 54.89 -6.53 -6.38
C ARG A 774 55.23 -5.84 -5.06
N TRP A 775 54.95 -4.52 -4.96
CA TRP A 775 55.12 -3.79 -3.72
C TRP A 775 54.16 -4.25 -2.63
N LEU A 776 52.87 -4.45 -2.95
CA LEU A 776 51.83 -4.91 -2.01
C LEU A 776 52.03 -6.34 -1.52
N ASP A 777 52.76 -7.19 -2.24
CA ASP A 777 53.11 -8.56 -1.84
C ASP A 777 54.32 -8.62 -0.89
N GLN A 778 55.05 -7.51 -0.74
CA GLN A 778 56.21 -7.45 0.18
C GLN A 778 55.74 -7.46 1.66
N PRO A 779 56.65 -7.83 2.58
CA PRO A 779 56.45 -7.58 4.00
C PRO A 779 56.23 -6.11 4.29
N SER A 780 55.65 -5.80 5.47
CA SER A 780 55.44 -4.41 5.89
C SER A 780 56.76 -3.61 5.78
N PRO A 781 56.79 -2.49 5.02
CA PRO A 781 57.98 -1.64 4.96
C PRO A 781 58.25 -1.00 6.31
N TYR A 782 59.52 -0.63 6.59
CA TYR A 782 59.89 0.04 7.84
C TYR A 782 59.15 1.37 7.99
N ASP A 783 58.97 2.15 6.91
CA ASP A 783 58.20 3.36 6.91
C ASP A 783 57.15 3.37 5.79
N VAL A 784 55.93 2.97 6.18
CA VAL A 784 54.77 2.92 5.29
C VAL A 784 54.40 4.27 4.73
N ARG A 785 54.63 5.38 5.49
CA ARG A 785 54.31 6.74 5.05
C ARG A 785 55.25 7.21 3.94
N ALA A 786 56.55 6.97 4.11
CA ALA A 786 57.55 7.31 3.11
C ALA A 786 57.30 6.56 1.79
N GLU A 787 56.98 5.27 1.86
CA GLU A 787 56.63 4.46 0.70
C GLU A 787 55.34 4.90 0.02
N LEU A 788 54.27 5.17 0.77
CA LEU A 788 53.01 5.68 0.20
C LEU A 788 53.22 7.03 -0.53
N LYS A 789 54.11 7.91 -0.03
CA LYS A 789 54.39 9.19 -0.67
C LYS A 789 55.02 9.03 -2.06
N ARG A 790 55.72 7.93 -2.34
CA ARG A 790 56.24 7.61 -3.68
C ARG A 790 55.10 7.32 -4.68
N TRP A 791 53.98 6.70 -4.20
CA TRP A 791 52.85 6.37 -5.03
C TRP A 791 51.80 7.47 -5.10
N VAL A 792 51.67 8.29 -4.03
CA VAL A 792 50.70 9.33 -3.89
C VAL A 792 51.42 10.62 -3.60
N ILE A 793 51.73 11.39 -4.65
CA ILE A 793 52.60 12.56 -4.59
C ILE A 793 52.01 13.66 -3.69
N ASP A 794 50.69 13.83 -3.73
CA ASP A 794 49.94 14.81 -2.93
C ASP A 794 49.74 14.39 -1.47
N PHE A 795 50.26 13.23 -1.04
CA PHE A 795 50.22 12.78 0.35
C PHE A 795 51.14 13.64 1.23
N SER A 796 50.57 14.31 2.20
CA SER A 796 51.25 15.17 3.15
C SER A 796 50.98 14.70 4.58
N PRO A 797 51.72 13.67 5.09
CA PRO A 797 51.52 13.20 6.46
C PRO A 797 51.83 14.30 7.45
N PRO A 798 51.06 14.45 8.55
CA PRO A 798 51.44 15.40 9.60
C PRO A 798 52.80 15.04 10.13
N VAL A 799 53.64 16.07 10.31
CA VAL A 799 54.95 15.91 10.95
C VAL A 799 54.74 15.29 12.31
N PRO A 800 55.35 14.12 12.65
CA PRO A 800 55.23 13.57 13.99
C PRO A 800 55.63 14.67 14.99
N PRO A 801 54.85 14.95 16.05
CA PRO A 801 55.33 15.81 17.10
C PRO A 801 56.65 15.16 17.52
N ALA A 802 57.76 16.01 17.43
CA ALA A 802 59.08 15.58 17.79
C ALA A 802 59.00 14.78 19.06
N ALA A 803 59.53 13.57 19.06
CA ALA A 803 59.34 12.59 20.09
C ALA A 803 59.29 13.27 21.46
N LEU A 804 58.15 13.22 22.12
CA LEU A 804 58.06 13.38 23.56
C LEU A 804 58.80 12.21 24.18
N SER A 805 60.11 12.33 24.08
CA SER A 805 61.02 11.52 24.86
C SER A 805 60.74 11.80 26.32
N THR A 806 60.26 10.75 26.99
CA THR A 806 60.51 10.55 28.43
C THR A 806 60.22 11.70 29.39
N ILE A 807 59.01 11.74 29.92
CA ILE A 807 58.89 11.99 31.38
C ILE A 807 57.77 11.07 31.89
N LEU A 808 58.11 9.81 32.24
CA LEU A 808 57.38 9.09 33.26
C LEU A 808 57.65 9.81 34.58
N PRO A 809 56.64 10.29 35.30
CA PRO A 809 56.89 10.73 36.68
C PRO A 809 57.38 9.55 37.52
N PRO A 810 58.32 9.73 38.46
CA PRO A 810 58.81 8.68 39.33
C PRO A 810 57.62 8.13 40.13
N GLN A 811 57.54 6.81 40.20
CA GLN A 811 56.60 6.14 41.10
C GLN A 811 56.98 6.52 42.56
N PRO A 812 56.02 6.87 43.41
CA PRO A 812 56.28 7.05 44.82
C PRO A 812 56.58 5.69 45.43
N ALA A 813 57.66 5.63 46.24
CA ALA A 813 58.12 4.51 47.05
C ALA A 813 57.13 4.05 48.10
#